data_9e7e020e15fa1ed21c4ab28399fc9e4c
#
_entry.id   9e7e020e15fa1ed21c4ab28399fc9e4c
#
_cell.length_a   1.000
_cell.length_b   1.000
_cell.length_c   1.000
_cell.angle_alpha   90.00
_cell.angle_beta   90.00
_cell.angle_gamma   90.00
#
_symmetry.space_group_name_H-M   'P 1'
#
loop_
_entity.id
_entity.type
_entity.pdbx_description
1 polymer ?
#
loop_
_entity_poly.entity_id
_entity_poly.type
_entity_poly.pdbx_seq_one_letter_code
_entity_poly.pdbx_strand_id
1 'polypeptide(L)'
;MSEQLWQPEAKEIADSSVSKLISALNLKDYDSLHQWSINNLDAFWSKVWQLTDIKGEMGDTAYVETNDFLAAKFFSNANLNVAENLISNNLNNEVAITSILENGTKVEISWAQLRAEVCACAQAMLTDGVQPGDQVVAWAPNLSQVIIYSIAALSIGAIVSTASPDFAAPAVLDRFAQIEPVLLLAASNYQFNGKNFNCLGELVKIKAGLPTLKRVILIDSNPSEYTNWDDWKREFKNLPLEFKRFSFDHPGFILFSSGTTGKPKCIIHSAAGVLLKLKAEQLFNFDLSSEDKIFFYTTCGWMMWNWLLYCLASKSSIVLYDGSPTYPKVERLLEIAESENCTHLGVSAKYIDLLKSSSIKAIGIYPFRKLKTIISTGSVLSPESFKYVYQNLKADIHLASISGGTDICGCFVSAVPSLPVFAGEIQGACLGLSVEIFDESGLPAQVGQKGELVCTKPFPSMPLGFWNDDNNVNYRSAYFSKFNGVWRHGDFAAKSSNGGFVIFGRSDATLNAKGVRIGTSEIYRVVEQLPEILESLAVAKEVGSDTKVILFVTLAANQSLNAELITQIKAELRGKASPRHVPDLIIQAPELPKTKSNKLVEIAVADLINGRKVRNIDGLANPLALDWFANIDFSKLV
;
A
#
# COMPACT_ATOMS: atom_id res chain seq x y z
N MET A 1 18.30 10.27 -20.59
CA MET A 1 17.03 10.91 -20.15
C MET A 1 15.92 9.90 -20.42
N SER A 2 14.99 9.74 -19.50
CA SER A 2 13.83 8.88 -19.67
C SER A 2 12.89 9.45 -20.73
N GLU A 3 12.22 8.58 -21.47
CA GLU A 3 11.29 8.98 -22.53
C GLU A 3 10.02 9.57 -21.91
N GLN A 4 9.58 10.72 -22.40
CA GLN A 4 8.27 11.30 -22.03
C GLN A 4 7.16 10.52 -22.74
N LEU A 5 6.20 10.00 -21.99
CA LEU A 5 5.12 9.15 -22.50
C LEU A 5 3.76 9.87 -22.53
N TRP A 6 3.55 10.83 -21.65
CA TRP A 6 2.31 11.59 -21.55
C TRP A 6 2.58 12.98 -20.99
N GLN A 7 1.71 13.91 -21.34
CA GLN A 7 1.69 15.26 -20.82
C GLN A 7 0.25 15.70 -20.65
N PRO A 8 -0.11 16.29 -19.49
CA PRO A 8 -1.45 16.85 -19.29
C PRO A 8 -1.73 17.99 -20.26
N GLU A 9 -2.98 18.12 -20.67
CA GLU A 9 -3.43 19.27 -21.44
C GLU A 9 -3.35 20.58 -20.64
N ALA A 10 -3.23 21.71 -21.32
CA ALA A 10 -3.15 23.03 -20.67
C ALA A 10 -4.34 23.31 -19.74
N LYS A 11 -5.52 22.80 -20.10
CA LYS A 11 -6.72 22.89 -19.27
C LYS A 11 -6.61 22.05 -18.01
N GLU A 12 -6.15 20.80 -18.11
CA GLU A 12 -5.95 19.90 -16.97
C GLU A 12 -4.94 20.49 -16.00
N ILE A 13 -3.83 21.04 -16.52
CA ILE A 13 -2.84 21.75 -15.70
C ILE A 13 -3.52 22.91 -14.94
N ALA A 14 -4.24 23.78 -15.64
CA ALA A 14 -4.88 24.95 -15.02
C ALA A 14 -5.95 24.59 -13.99
N ASP A 15 -6.70 23.51 -14.23
CA ASP A 15 -7.78 23.03 -13.38
C ASP A 15 -7.26 22.22 -12.15
N SER A 16 -5.99 21.78 -12.17
CA SER A 16 -5.43 20.97 -11.08
C SER A 16 -5.34 21.73 -9.75
N SER A 17 -5.57 21.02 -8.65
CA SER A 17 -5.44 21.57 -7.29
C SER A 17 -4.04 22.10 -6.99
N VAL A 18 -3.02 21.45 -7.55
CA VAL A 18 -1.63 21.88 -7.48
C VAL A 18 -1.44 23.25 -8.11
N SER A 19 -1.89 23.45 -9.36
CA SER A 19 -1.73 24.72 -10.09
C SER A 19 -2.53 25.86 -9.45
N LYS A 20 -3.71 25.57 -8.93
CA LYS A 20 -4.48 26.54 -8.14
C LYS A 20 -3.73 26.99 -6.89
N LEU A 21 -3.08 26.08 -6.18
CA LEU A 21 -2.28 26.42 -5.00
C LEU A 21 -1.01 27.18 -5.37
N ILE A 22 -0.30 26.79 -6.44
CA ILE A 22 0.85 27.52 -6.99
C ILE A 22 0.45 28.98 -7.27
N SER A 23 -0.65 29.18 -7.98
CA SER A 23 -1.16 30.52 -8.34
C SER A 23 -1.56 31.32 -7.10
N ALA A 24 -2.27 30.72 -6.14
CA ALA A 24 -2.71 31.38 -4.91
C ALA A 24 -1.54 31.83 -4.02
N LEU A 25 -0.40 31.16 -4.11
CA LEU A 25 0.83 31.50 -3.36
C LEU A 25 1.82 32.32 -4.18
N ASN A 26 1.50 32.68 -5.43
CA ASN A 26 2.38 33.38 -6.37
C ASN A 26 3.73 32.65 -6.57
N LEU A 27 3.69 31.32 -6.62
CA LEU A 27 4.86 30.48 -6.87
C LEU A 27 5.01 30.18 -8.36
N LYS A 28 6.20 29.71 -8.76
CA LYS A 28 6.53 29.50 -10.17
C LYS A 28 6.04 28.15 -10.71
N ASP A 29 6.28 27.08 -9.95
CA ASP A 29 6.14 25.69 -10.40
C ASP A 29 5.98 24.74 -9.21
N TYR A 30 5.89 23.43 -9.49
CA TYR A 30 5.76 22.39 -8.48
C TYR A 30 6.94 22.35 -7.53
N ASP A 31 8.16 22.50 -8.02
CA ASP A 31 9.36 22.48 -7.19
C ASP A 31 9.35 23.62 -6.17
N SER A 32 8.97 24.82 -6.59
CA SER A 32 8.82 25.97 -5.68
C SER A 32 7.69 25.76 -4.67
N LEU A 33 6.59 25.11 -5.06
CA LEU A 33 5.51 24.72 -4.15
C LEU A 33 5.96 23.65 -3.16
N HIS A 34 6.69 22.63 -3.60
CA HIS A 34 7.24 21.61 -2.73
C HIS A 34 8.20 22.21 -1.71
N GLN A 35 9.13 23.05 -2.16
CA GLN A 35 10.05 23.77 -1.27
C GLN A 35 9.31 24.65 -0.26
N TRP A 36 8.28 25.38 -0.70
CA TRP A 36 7.46 26.17 0.20
C TRP A 36 6.77 25.29 1.25
N SER A 37 6.20 24.17 0.82
CA SER A 37 5.44 23.26 1.70
C SER A 37 6.30 22.64 2.81
N ILE A 38 7.57 22.33 2.52
CA ILE A 38 8.48 21.74 3.52
C ILE A 38 9.21 22.78 4.37
N ASN A 39 9.32 24.03 3.90
CA ASN A 39 9.92 25.11 4.67
C ASN A 39 8.91 25.86 5.54
N ASN A 40 7.60 25.65 5.31
CA ASN A 40 6.51 26.29 6.04
C ASN A 40 5.48 25.25 6.50
N LEU A 41 5.93 24.21 7.24
CA LEU A 41 5.07 23.07 7.62
C LEU A 41 3.79 23.49 8.34
N ASP A 42 3.86 24.45 9.27
CA ASP A 42 2.70 24.95 9.98
C ASP A 42 1.68 25.59 9.02
N ALA A 43 2.12 26.50 8.16
CA ALA A 43 1.26 27.16 7.17
C ALA A 43 0.72 26.18 6.12
N PHE A 44 1.55 25.21 5.68
CA PHE A 44 1.14 24.22 4.70
C PHE A 44 0.05 23.29 5.27
N TRP A 45 0.27 22.69 6.44
CA TRP A 45 -0.69 21.74 7.01
C TRP A 45 -1.98 22.43 7.48
N SER A 46 -1.90 23.69 7.98
CA SER A 46 -3.09 24.52 8.24
C SER A 46 -3.90 24.73 6.96
N LYS A 47 -3.22 25.02 5.85
CA LYS A 47 -3.87 25.20 4.55
C LYS A 47 -4.49 23.89 4.02
N VAL A 48 -3.84 22.73 4.20
CA VAL A 48 -4.42 21.43 3.87
C VAL A 48 -5.71 21.19 4.65
N TRP A 49 -5.70 21.43 5.96
CA TRP A 49 -6.92 21.30 6.79
C TRP A 49 -8.08 22.11 6.22
N GLN A 50 -7.84 23.38 5.89
CA GLN A 50 -8.84 24.29 5.35
C GLN A 50 -9.31 23.88 3.95
N LEU A 51 -8.39 23.64 3.01
CA LEU A 51 -8.71 23.29 1.62
C LEU A 51 -9.47 21.97 1.48
N THR A 52 -9.25 21.06 2.41
CA THR A 52 -9.87 19.74 2.39
C THR A 52 -11.10 19.63 3.31
N ASP A 53 -11.57 20.75 3.87
CA ASP A 53 -12.78 20.84 4.70
C ASP A 53 -12.80 19.81 5.85
N ILE A 54 -11.68 19.69 6.57
CA ILE A 54 -11.61 18.79 7.72
C ILE A 54 -12.52 19.32 8.83
N LYS A 55 -13.48 18.50 9.24
CA LYS A 55 -14.43 18.79 10.32
C LYS A 55 -13.79 18.54 11.67
N GLY A 56 -13.79 19.57 12.49
CA GLY A 56 -13.20 19.55 13.82
C GLY A 56 -12.71 20.91 14.25
N GLU A 57 -12.12 20.96 15.42
CA GLU A 57 -11.42 22.13 15.96
C GLU A 57 -9.95 21.98 15.61
N MET A 58 -9.42 22.86 14.78
CA MET A 58 -8.03 22.78 14.29
C MET A 58 -7.01 23.15 15.38
N GLY A 59 -7.40 24.02 16.31
CA GLY A 59 -6.46 24.67 17.24
C GLY A 59 -5.67 25.79 16.57
N ASP A 60 -4.72 26.36 17.30
CA ASP A 60 -4.00 27.57 16.89
C ASP A 60 -2.73 27.29 16.07
N THR A 61 -2.19 26.08 16.14
CA THR A 61 -0.89 25.72 15.56
C THR A 61 -0.98 24.33 14.92
N ALA A 62 -0.61 24.23 13.65
CA ALA A 62 -0.58 22.95 12.92
C ALA A 62 0.72 22.16 13.15
N TYR A 63 1.82 22.84 13.41
CA TYR A 63 3.12 22.19 13.60
C TYR A 63 3.99 22.99 14.58
N VAL A 64 4.57 22.31 15.56
CA VAL A 64 5.57 22.85 16.48
C VAL A 64 6.92 22.20 16.18
N GLU A 65 7.88 23.03 15.77
CA GLU A 65 9.24 22.56 15.49
C GLU A 65 9.95 22.13 16.79
N THR A 66 10.65 21.02 16.72
CA THR A 66 11.42 20.45 17.84
C THR A 66 12.77 19.97 17.37
N ASN A 67 13.73 19.86 18.30
CA ASN A 67 15.08 19.32 18.00
C ASN A 67 15.10 17.78 17.88
N ASP A 68 14.06 17.09 18.33
CA ASP A 68 13.90 15.63 18.17
C ASP A 68 12.78 15.36 17.19
N PHE A 69 13.08 14.63 16.14
CA PHE A 69 12.12 14.22 15.12
C PHE A 69 10.86 13.56 15.73
N LEU A 70 11.04 12.74 16.76
CA LEU A 70 9.94 12.03 17.42
C LEU A 70 9.15 12.90 18.41
N ALA A 71 9.71 14.02 18.84
CA ALA A 71 9.03 14.95 19.74
C ALA A 71 8.11 15.94 18.98
N ALA A 72 8.18 15.95 17.65
CA ALA A 72 7.37 16.82 16.81
C ALA A 72 5.88 16.56 17.04
N LYS A 73 5.10 17.63 17.14
CA LYS A 73 3.65 17.57 17.31
C LYS A 73 2.96 18.29 16.18
N PHE A 74 1.94 17.63 15.64
CA PHE A 74 1.01 18.22 14.70
C PHE A 74 -0.33 18.45 15.39
N PHE A 75 -0.90 19.62 15.20
CA PHE A 75 -2.24 19.96 15.67
C PHE A 75 -2.51 19.56 17.14
N SER A 76 -1.57 19.90 18.04
CA SER A 76 -1.59 19.43 19.44
C SER A 76 -2.86 19.83 20.22
N ASN A 77 -3.54 20.89 19.78
CA ASN A 77 -4.80 21.37 20.39
C ASN A 77 -6.04 21.01 19.54
N ALA A 78 -5.87 20.24 18.45
CA ALA A 78 -6.98 19.87 17.61
C ALA A 78 -7.84 18.77 18.22
N ASN A 79 -9.15 18.88 17.99
CA ASN A 79 -10.15 17.90 18.38
C ASN A 79 -11.07 17.59 17.20
N LEU A 80 -11.10 16.35 16.77
CA LEU A 80 -11.91 15.92 15.63
C LEU A 80 -12.38 14.47 15.78
N ASN A 81 -13.32 14.07 14.93
CA ASN A 81 -13.68 12.68 14.73
C ASN A 81 -13.43 12.30 13.29
N VAL A 82 -12.63 11.27 13.07
CA VAL A 82 -12.27 10.84 11.71
C VAL A 82 -13.47 10.25 10.97
N ALA A 83 -14.31 9.46 11.64
CA ALA A 83 -15.51 8.90 11.03
C ALA A 83 -16.48 9.99 10.54
N GLU A 84 -16.60 11.09 11.29
CA GLU A 84 -17.37 12.26 10.83
C GLU A 84 -16.83 12.79 9.49
N ASN A 85 -15.52 12.86 9.32
CA ASN A 85 -14.87 13.30 8.09
C ASN A 85 -15.06 12.31 6.93
N LEU A 86 -15.22 11.02 7.23
CA LEU A 86 -15.45 9.99 6.22
C LEU A 86 -16.89 9.97 5.69
N ILE A 87 -17.91 10.26 6.54
CA ILE A 87 -19.32 10.02 6.17
C ILE A 87 -20.23 11.23 6.26
N SER A 88 -19.82 12.33 6.91
CA SER A 88 -20.69 13.51 7.05
C SER A 88 -20.58 14.43 5.83
N ASN A 89 -21.41 14.20 4.86
CA ASN A 89 -21.59 15.01 3.66
C ASN A 89 -23.08 15.19 3.35
N ASN A 90 -23.41 16.00 2.34
CA ASN A 90 -24.79 16.27 1.91
C ASN A 90 -25.29 15.28 0.86
N LEU A 91 -24.49 14.31 0.45
CA LEU A 91 -24.88 13.25 -0.47
C LEU A 91 -25.76 12.24 0.28
N ASN A 92 -26.90 11.90 -0.26
CA ASN A 92 -27.84 10.98 0.40
C ASN A 92 -28.14 9.74 -0.45
N ASN A 93 -28.60 9.97 -1.67
CA ASN A 93 -29.03 8.91 -2.57
C ASN A 93 -27.91 8.40 -3.47
N GLU A 94 -26.83 9.16 -3.58
CA GLU A 94 -25.67 8.79 -4.38
C GLU A 94 -24.97 7.58 -3.76
N VAL A 95 -24.42 6.72 -4.61
CA VAL A 95 -23.70 5.53 -4.19
C VAL A 95 -22.36 5.93 -3.52
N ALA A 96 -22.15 5.50 -2.29
CA ALA A 96 -20.89 5.65 -1.57
C ALA A 96 -19.96 4.47 -1.82
N ILE A 97 -20.53 3.24 -1.77
CA ILE A 97 -19.78 1.99 -1.90
C ILE A 97 -20.47 1.08 -2.90
N THR A 98 -19.71 0.58 -3.86
CA THR A 98 -20.09 -0.55 -4.71
C THR A 98 -19.26 -1.76 -4.30
N SER A 99 -19.87 -2.83 -3.85
CA SER A 99 -19.19 -4.07 -3.45
C SER A 99 -19.49 -5.17 -4.46
N ILE A 100 -18.47 -5.79 -5.02
CA ILE A 100 -18.56 -6.80 -6.07
C ILE A 100 -17.85 -8.07 -5.60
N LEU A 101 -18.52 -9.21 -5.67
CA LEU A 101 -17.95 -10.53 -5.40
C LEU A 101 -17.41 -11.17 -6.67
N GLU A 102 -16.56 -12.18 -6.55
CA GLU A 102 -16.00 -12.92 -7.68
C GLU A 102 -17.08 -13.54 -8.58
N ASN A 103 -18.19 -14.01 -8.01
CA ASN A 103 -19.32 -14.57 -8.74
C ASN A 103 -20.19 -13.53 -9.48
N GLY A 104 -19.83 -12.24 -9.41
CA GLY A 104 -20.56 -11.14 -10.03
C GLY A 104 -21.68 -10.55 -9.19
N THR A 105 -21.95 -11.07 -8.00
CA THR A 105 -22.92 -10.44 -7.08
C THR A 105 -22.46 -9.02 -6.74
N LYS A 106 -23.37 -8.07 -6.92
CA LYS A 106 -23.10 -6.63 -6.69
C LYS A 106 -24.07 -6.08 -5.64
N VAL A 107 -23.53 -5.33 -4.71
CA VAL A 107 -24.28 -4.58 -3.69
C VAL A 107 -23.83 -3.13 -3.74
N GLU A 108 -24.79 -2.22 -3.82
CA GLU A 108 -24.55 -0.79 -3.74
C GLU A 108 -25.11 -0.23 -2.43
N ILE A 109 -24.34 0.63 -1.78
CA ILE A 109 -24.70 1.30 -0.52
C ILE A 109 -24.66 2.81 -0.77
N SER A 110 -25.80 3.47 -0.58
CA SER A 110 -25.85 4.93 -0.67
C SER A 110 -25.19 5.58 0.56
N TRP A 111 -24.86 6.87 0.45
CA TRP A 111 -24.32 7.62 1.58
C TRP A 111 -25.27 7.64 2.80
N ALA A 112 -26.59 7.71 2.56
CA ALA A 112 -27.56 7.64 3.66
C ALA A 112 -27.55 6.27 4.34
N GLN A 113 -27.50 5.20 3.55
CA GLN A 113 -27.41 3.83 4.06
C GLN A 113 -26.09 3.61 4.82
N LEU A 114 -24.97 4.08 4.26
CA LEU A 114 -23.66 3.98 4.93
C LEU A 114 -23.68 4.64 6.31
N ARG A 115 -24.23 5.86 6.42
CA ARG A 115 -24.40 6.54 7.71
C ARG A 115 -25.25 5.75 8.69
N ALA A 116 -26.39 5.24 8.23
CA ALA A 116 -27.30 4.46 9.07
C ALA A 116 -26.66 3.16 9.60
N GLU A 117 -25.95 2.45 8.71
CA GLU A 117 -25.26 1.20 9.04
C GLU A 117 -24.09 1.44 10.02
N VAL A 118 -23.31 2.52 9.81
CA VAL A 118 -22.23 2.93 10.73
C VAL A 118 -22.81 3.29 12.10
N CYS A 119 -23.91 4.03 12.16
CA CYS A 119 -24.59 4.35 13.43
C CYS A 119 -25.01 3.10 14.17
N ALA A 120 -25.69 2.18 13.49
CA ALA A 120 -26.17 0.95 14.11
C ALA A 120 -25.01 0.08 14.62
N CYS A 121 -23.94 -0.03 13.84
CA CYS A 121 -22.73 -0.76 14.21
C CYS A 121 -22.00 -0.13 15.40
N ALA A 122 -21.87 1.20 15.45
CA ALA A 122 -21.26 1.92 16.57
C ALA A 122 -22.04 1.72 17.87
N GLN A 123 -23.38 1.80 17.83
CA GLN A 123 -24.23 1.55 19.00
C GLN A 123 -24.13 0.10 19.50
N ALA A 124 -24.05 -0.87 18.57
CA ALA A 124 -23.82 -2.26 18.93
C ALA A 124 -22.46 -2.47 19.63
N MET A 125 -21.39 -1.82 19.13
CA MET A 125 -20.07 -1.85 19.77
C MET A 125 -20.11 -1.24 21.19
N LEU A 126 -20.77 -0.10 21.36
CA LEU A 126 -20.92 0.56 22.66
C LEU A 126 -21.70 -0.33 23.64
N THR A 127 -22.74 -1.03 23.16
CA THR A 127 -23.54 -1.97 23.97
C THR A 127 -22.71 -3.19 24.40
N ASP A 128 -21.79 -3.65 23.55
CA ASP A 128 -20.81 -4.68 23.90
C ASP A 128 -19.69 -4.18 24.84
N GLY A 129 -19.74 -2.90 25.23
CA GLY A 129 -18.80 -2.29 26.17
C GLY A 129 -17.45 -1.96 25.56
N VAL A 130 -17.40 -1.66 24.24
CA VAL A 130 -16.20 -1.12 23.60
C VAL A 130 -15.97 0.31 24.06
N GLN A 131 -14.75 0.62 24.46
CA GLN A 131 -14.34 1.94 24.92
C GLN A 131 -13.33 2.57 23.94
N PRO A 132 -13.16 3.89 23.96
CA PRO A 132 -12.06 4.53 23.24
C PRO A 132 -10.72 3.93 23.63
N GLY A 133 -9.92 3.57 22.63
CA GLY A 133 -8.62 2.90 22.81
C GLY A 133 -8.67 1.37 22.80
N ASP A 134 -9.85 0.74 22.90
CA ASP A 134 -10.00 -0.70 22.72
C ASP A 134 -9.67 -1.11 21.27
N GLN A 135 -9.04 -2.29 21.10
CA GLN A 135 -8.73 -2.85 19.80
C GLN A 135 -9.90 -3.71 19.31
N VAL A 136 -10.33 -3.43 18.08
CA VAL A 136 -11.31 -4.24 17.35
C VAL A 136 -10.71 -4.70 16.04
N VAL A 137 -10.95 -5.97 15.69
CA VAL A 137 -10.28 -6.56 14.53
C VAL A 137 -11.29 -7.15 13.53
N ALA A 138 -10.89 -7.19 12.25
CA ALA A 138 -11.63 -7.88 11.22
C ALA A 138 -10.71 -8.88 10.49
N TRP A 139 -11.19 -10.11 10.35
CA TRP A 139 -10.59 -11.16 9.51
C TRP A 139 -11.64 -11.59 8.48
N ALA A 140 -11.67 -10.87 7.37
CA ALA A 140 -12.78 -10.95 6.43
C ALA A 140 -12.36 -10.56 5.00
N PRO A 141 -13.16 -10.97 3.98
CA PRO A 141 -13.04 -10.50 2.61
C PRO A 141 -13.19 -8.97 2.49
N ASN A 142 -12.82 -8.42 1.33
CA ASN A 142 -12.94 -6.98 1.05
C ASN A 142 -14.40 -6.58 0.78
N LEU A 143 -15.19 -6.48 1.84
CA LEU A 143 -16.63 -6.22 1.80
C LEU A 143 -17.00 -4.89 2.46
N SER A 144 -18.17 -4.37 2.09
CA SER A 144 -18.72 -3.14 2.69
C SER A 144 -18.91 -3.22 4.21
N GLN A 145 -19.18 -4.42 4.75
CA GLN A 145 -19.30 -4.64 6.20
C GLN A 145 -18.00 -4.32 6.94
N VAL A 146 -16.83 -4.60 6.34
CA VAL A 146 -15.53 -4.28 6.97
C VAL A 146 -15.31 -2.76 6.96
N ILE A 147 -15.72 -2.06 5.91
CA ILE A 147 -15.70 -0.59 5.86
C ILE A 147 -16.61 0.00 6.95
N ILE A 148 -17.86 -0.45 7.03
CA ILE A 148 -18.84 -0.01 8.02
C ILE A 148 -18.32 -0.25 9.45
N TYR A 149 -17.82 -1.46 9.73
CA TYR A 149 -17.24 -1.83 11.02
C TYR A 149 -16.08 -0.93 11.41
N SER A 150 -15.18 -0.66 10.46
CA SER A 150 -14.00 0.19 10.71
C SER A 150 -14.38 1.64 10.96
N ILE A 151 -15.33 2.20 10.20
CA ILE A 151 -15.79 3.57 10.41
C ILE A 151 -16.56 3.67 11.76
N ALA A 152 -17.36 2.67 12.09
CA ALA A 152 -18.06 2.60 13.38
C ALA A 152 -17.09 2.59 14.56
N ALA A 153 -16.03 1.78 14.49
CA ALA A 153 -14.98 1.74 15.50
C ALA A 153 -14.27 3.10 15.65
N LEU A 154 -13.85 3.70 14.53
CA LEU A 154 -13.24 5.04 14.54
C LEU A 154 -14.16 6.10 15.11
N SER A 155 -15.49 6.00 14.92
CA SER A 155 -16.47 6.97 15.42
C SER A 155 -16.53 7.03 16.95
N ILE A 156 -16.28 5.91 17.61
CA ILE A 156 -16.27 5.79 19.08
C ILE A 156 -14.85 5.80 19.67
N GLY A 157 -13.82 6.00 18.85
CA GLY A 157 -12.42 6.06 19.28
C GLY A 157 -11.77 4.70 19.52
N ALA A 158 -12.33 3.62 19.02
CA ALA A 158 -11.68 2.31 19.04
C ALA A 158 -10.62 2.21 17.94
N ILE A 159 -9.64 1.33 18.15
CA ILE A 159 -8.49 1.13 17.26
C ILE A 159 -8.77 -0.08 16.37
N VAL A 160 -8.61 0.09 15.07
CA VAL A 160 -8.95 -0.93 14.06
C VAL A 160 -7.70 -1.65 13.55
N SER A 161 -7.79 -2.96 13.43
CA SER A 161 -6.84 -3.75 12.64
C SER A 161 -7.57 -4.74 11.76
N THR A 162 -7.06 -4.96 10.55
CA THR A 162 -7.71 -5.82 9.58
C THR A 162 -6.73 -6.85 9.00
N ALA A 163 -7.25 -8.01 8.64
CA ALA A 163 -6.54 -9.07 7.94
C ALA A 163 -7.44 -9.74 6.92
N SER A 164 -6.86 -10.16 5.81
CA SER A 164 -7.57 -10.90 4.76
C SER A 164 -7.84 -12.35 5.19
N PRO A 165 -8.94 -12.98 4.77
CA PRO A 165 -9.32 -14.34 5.18
C PRO A 165 -8.41 -15.43 4.62
N ASP A 166 -7.56 -15.11 3.66
CA ASP A 166 -6.52 -16.00 3.14
C ASP A 166 -5.34 -16.17 4.12
N PHE A 167 -5.25 -15.36 5.20
CA PHE A 167 -4.31 -15.61 6.28
C PHE A 167 -4.81 -16.76 7.16
N ALA A 168 -4.01 -17.83 7.26
CA ALA A 168 -4.28 -18.93 8.20
C ALA A 168 -4.20 -18.47 9.67
N ALA A 169 -4.79 -19.24 10.58
CA ALA A 169 -4.86 -18.89 12.00
C ALA A 169 -3.51 -18.49 12.62
N PRO A 170 -2.38 -19.19 12.39
CA PRO A 170 -1.09 -18.77 12.94
C PRO A 170 -0.70 -17.35 12.52
N ALA A 171 -0.85 -17.01 11.23
CA ALA A 171 -0.51 -15.68 10.71
C ALA A 171 -1.42 -14.58 11.25
N VAL A 172 -2.70 -14.88 11.50
CA VAL A 172 -3.66 -13.97 12.16
C VAL A 172 -3.27 -13.77 13.62
N LEU A 173 -2.96 -14.85 14.34
CA LEU A 173 -2.58 -14.81 15.75
C LEU A 173 -1.25 -14.10 15.97
N ASP A 174 -0.29 -14.26 15.06
CA ASP A 174 0.98 -13.52 15.11
C ASP A 174 0.79 -12.00 15.06
N ARG A 175 -0.37 -11.54 14.59
CA ARG A 175 -0.78 -10.13 14.55
C ARG A 175 -1.70 -9.80 15.70
N PHE A 176 -2.88 -10.40 15.72
CA PHE A 176 -3.97 -9.98 16.58
C PHE A 176 -3.75 -10.33 18.06
N ALA A 177 -3.05 -11.43 18.36
CA ALA A 177 -2.74 -11.76 19.74
C ALA A 177 -1.76 -10.79 20.42
N GLN A 178 -1.01 -9.99 19.64
CA GLN A 178 -0.14 -8.97 20.20
C GLN A 178 -0.92 -7.75 20.72
N ILE A 179 -2.12 -7.50 20.19
CA ILE A 179 -2.90 -6.28 20.44
C ILE A 179 -4.16 -6.53 21.28
N GLU A 180 -4.41 -7.76 21.70
CA GLU A 180 -5.47 -8.15 22.65
C GLU A 180 -6.87 -7.61 22.29
N PRO A 181 -7.42 -7.93 21.12
CA PRO A 181 -8.67 -7.35 20.63
C PRO A 181 -9.89 -7.79 21.47
N VAL A 182 -10.87 -6.90 21.56
CA VAL A 182 -12.12 -7.16 22.29
C VAL A 182 -13.27 -7.64 21.39
N LEU A 183 -13.26 -7.29 20.09
CA LEU A 183 -14.24 -7.75 19.11
C LEU A 183 -13.54 -8.28 17.86
N LEU A 184 -14.12 -9.32 17.25
CA LEU A 184 -13.70 -9.86 15.98
C LEU A 184 -14.87 -9.91 15.00
N LEU A 185 -14.75 -9.21 13.87
CA LEU A 185 -15.60 -9.40 12.70
C LEU A 185 -14.94 -10.45 11.79
N ALA A 186 -15.69 -11.47 11.36
CA ALA A 186 -15.18 -12.52 10.51
C ALA A 186 -16.20 -12.94 9.43
N ALA A 187 -15.72 -13.66 8.41
CA ALA A 187 -16.56 -14.35 7.44
C ALA A 187 -16.46 -15.86 7.63
N SER A 188 -17.54 -16.60 7.33
CA SER A 188 -17.52 -18.05 7.37
C SER A 188 -16.90 -18.68 6.12
N ASN A 189 -16.88 -17.94 5.01
CA ASN A 189 -16.35 -18.38 3.73
C ASN A 189 -15.93 -17.20 2.85
N TYR A 190 -15.13 -17.47 1.82
CA TYR A 190 -14.83 -16.53 0.73
C TYR A 190 -14.61 -17.27 -0.58
N GLN A 191 -14.67 -16.56 -1.70
CA GLN A 191 -14.40 -17.10 -3.04
C GLN A 191 -13.09 -16.54 -3.58
N PHE A 192 -12.28 -17.39 -4.19
CA PHE A 192 -11.08 -16.96 -4.87
C PHE A 192 -10.69 -17.93 -5.98
N ASN A 193 -10.48 -17.43 -7.18
CA ASN A 193 -10.09 -18.18 -8.36
C ASN A 193 -11.06 -19.34 -8.67
N GLY A 194 -12.37 -19.07 -8.62
CA GLY A 194 -13.45 -20.02 -8.87
C GLY A 194 -13.67 -21.05 -7.76
N LYS A 195 -12.98 -20.94 -6.63
CA LYS A 195 -13.09 -21.89 -5.51
C LYS A 195 -13.70 -21.23 -4.28
N ASN A 196 -14.49 -22.01 -3.53
CA ASN A 196 -14.99 -21.61 -2.22
C ASN A 196 -14.04 -22.10 -1.12
N PHE A 197 -13.74 -21.24 -0.18
CA PHE A 197 -12.92 -21.54 1.00
C PHE A 197 -13.75 -21.40 2.25
N ASN A 198 -13.80 -22.46 3.06
CA ASN A 198 -14.48 -22.45 4.35
C ASN A 198 -13.49 -21.95 5.42
N CYS A 199 -13.89 -20.92 6.15
CA CYS A 199 -13.07 -20.25 7.17
C CYS A 199 -13.36 -20.72 8.60
N LEU A 200 -14.45 -21.46 8.83
CA LEU A 200 -14.91 -21.79 10.20
C LEU A 200 -13.85 -22.57 11.01
N GLY A 201 -13.13 -23.51 10.37
CA GLY A 201 -12.08 -24.27 11.03
C GLY A 201 -10.90 -23.43 11.52
N GLU A 202 -10.50 -22.42 10.73
CA GLU A 202 -9.48 -21.45 11.12
C GLU A 202 -10.03 -20.46 12.15
N LEU A 203 -11.29 -20.05 12.04
CA LEU A 203 -11.93 -19.15 13.00
C LEU A 203 -11.98 -19.73 14.42
N VAL A 204 -12.23 -21.04 14.57
CA VAL A 204 -12.17 -21.72 15.87
C VAL A 204 -10.79 -21.58 16.51
N LYS A 205 -9.72 -21.76 15.72
CA LYS A 205 -8.33 -21.61 16.20
C LYS A 205 -8.01 -20.16 16.56
N ILE A 206 -8.45 -19.20 15.71
CA ILE A 206 -8.25 -17.77 15.95
C ILE A 206 -8.95 -17.36 17.25
N LYS A 207 -10.22 -17.73 17.42
CA LYS A 207 -10.98 -17.43 18.65
C LYS A 207 -10.31 -18.01 19.89
N ALA A 208 -9.84 -19.26 19.82
CA ALA A 208 -9.13 -19.91 20.94
C ALA A 208 -7.82 -19.19 21.31
N GLY A 209 -7.12 -18.59 20.33
CA GLY A 209 -5.88 -17.84 20.54
C GLY A 209 -6.08 -16.37 20.93
N LEU A 210 -7.33 -15.86 21.02
CA LEU A 210 -7.66 -14.48 21.37
C LEU A 210 -8.59 -14.46 22.62
N PRO A 211 -8.06 -14.70 23.82
CA PRO A 211 -8.87 -14.84 25.04
C PRO A 211 -9.57 -13.54 25.48
N THR A 212 -9.17 -12.39 24.98
CA THR A 212 -9.74 -11.08 25.28
C THR A 212 -11.03 -10.78 24.54
N LEU A 213 -11.38 -11.60 23.52
CA LEU A 213 -12.59 -11.39 22.73
C LEU A 213 -13.87 -11.53 23.58
N LYS A 214 -14.64 -10.45 23.62
CA LYS A 214 -16.00 -10.43 24.20
C LYS A 214 -17.02 -11.03 23.23
N ARG A 215 -16.82 -10.81 21.91
CA ARG A 215 -17.73 -11.28 20.86
C ARG A 215 -17.02 -11.55 19.54
N VAL A 216 -17.53 -12.56 18.83
CA VAL A 216 -17.20 -12.83 17.41
C VAL A 216 -18.48 -12.63 16.59
N ILE A 217 -18.40 -11.79 15.57
CA ILE A 217 -19.51 -11.43 14.67
C ILE A 217 -19.23 -12.05 13.29
N LEU A 218 -20.19 -12.76 12.73
CA LEU A 218 -20.12 -13.33 11.38
C LEU A 218 -20.93 -12.54 10.37
N ILE A 219 -20.31 -12.19 9.24
CA ILE A 219 -20.92 -11.38 8.18
C ILE A 219 -22.03 -12.16 7.43
N ASP A 220 -21.82 -13.43 7.17
CA ASP A 220 -22.49 -14.20 6.10
C ASP A 220 -23.18 -15.47 6.57
N SER A 221 -23.17 -15.79 7.85
CA SER A 221 -23.79 -17.00 8.39
C SER A 221 -24.25 -16.81 9.82
N ASN A 222 -25.07 -17.73 10.31
CA ASN A 222 -25.64 -17.70 11.65
C ASN A 222 -25.47 -19.05 12.40
N PRO A 223 -24.25 -19.58 12.59
CA PRO A 223 -24.04 -20.68 13.51
C PRO A 223 -24.37 -20.22 14.93
N SER A 224 -25.02 -21.08 15.72
CA SER A 224 -25.51 -20.73 17.07
C SER A 224 -24.46 -20.26 18.06
N GLU A 225 -23.20 -20.52 17.80
CA GLU A 225 -22.03 -20.16 18.64
C GLU A 225 -21.42 -18.80 18.34
N TYR A 226 -21.89 -18.10 17.29
CA TYR A 226 -21.42 -16.79 16.86
C TYR A 226 -22.61 -15.84 16.68
N THR A 227 -22.34 -14.55 16.72
CA THR A 227 -23.34 -13.51 16.51
C THR A 227 -23.44 -13.17 15.02
N ASN A 228 -24.63 -13.20 14.44
CA ASN A 228 -24.84 -12.75 13.05
C ASN A 228 -24.76 -11.21 12.97
N TRP A 229 -24.14 -10.72 11.90
CA TRP A 229 -23.95 -9.28 11.64
C TRP A 229 -25.24 -8.46 11.67
N ASP A 230 -26.32 -8.94 11.01
CA ASP A 230 -27.57 -8.21 10.93
C ASP A 230 -28.36 -8.27 12.23
N ASP A 231 -28.30 -9.39 12.94
CA ASP A 231 -28.94 -9.54 14.25
C ASP A 231 -28.26 -8.67 15.31
N TRP A 232 -26.92 -8.60 15.28
CA TRP A 232 -26.12 -7.83 16.22
C TRP A 232 -26.46 -6.35 16.28
N LYS A 233 -26.78 -5.74 15.13
CA LYS A 233 -27.07 -4.31 15.01
C LYS A 233 -28.55 -3.98 14.81
N ARG A 234 -29.42 -5.01 14.80
CA ARG A 234 -30.86 -4.85 14.43
C ARG A 234 -31.60 -3.84 15.29
N GLU A 235 -31.36 -3.85 16.61
CA GLU A 235 -32.08 -2.99 17.57
C GLU A 235 -31.64 -1.52 17.49
N PHE A 236 -30.49 -1.25 16.87
CA PHE A 236 -29.89 0.08 16.82
C PHE A 236 -30.15 0.82 15.50
N LYS A 237 -30.91 0.23 14.58
CA LYS A 237 -31.32 0.90 13.34
C LYS A 237 -32.11 2.17 13.68
N ASN A 238 -31.71 3.28 13.06
CA ASN A 238 -32.31 4.61 13.23
C ASN A 238 -31.95 5.38 14.51
N LEU A 239 -30.98 4.94 15.29
CA LEU A 239 -30.43 5.76 16.34
C LEU A 239 -29.47 6.82 15.77
N PRO A 240 -29.43 8.05 16.31
CA PRO A 240 -28.45 9.03 15.88
C PRO A 240 -27.04 8.64 16.36
N LEU A 241 -26.03 9.01 15.59
CA LEU A 241 -24.64 8.89 15.99
C LEU A 241 -24.11 10.29 16.39
N GLU A 242 -23.69 10.43 17.62
CA GLU A 242 -22.95 11.59 18.09
C GLU A 242 -21.46 11.33 17.92
N PHE A 243 -20.78 12.22 17.20
CA PHE A 243 -19.33 12.11 16.97
C PHE A 243 -18.56 12.71 18.15
N LYS A 244 -18.10 11.85 19.05
CA LYS A 244 -17.20 12.25 20.13
C LYS A 244 -15.87 12.73 19.55
N ARG A 245 -15.39 13.88 20.01
CA ARG A 245 -14.10 14.44 19.58
C ARG A 245 -12.94 13.76 20.28
N PHE A 246 -11.85 13.57 19.54
CA PHE A 246 -10.59 13.00 20.03
C PHE A 246 -9.43 13.91 19.63
N SER A 247 -8.33 13.85 20.39
CA SER A 247 -7.10 14.56 20.05
C SER A 247 -6.53 14.10 18.70
N PHE A 248 -5.72 14.93 18.06
CA PHE A 248 -5.07 14.61 16.79
C PHE A 248 -4.21 13.34 16.86
N ASP A 249 -3.52 13.12 17.99
CA ASP A 249 -2.70 11.95 18.25
C ASP A 249 -3.50 10.70 18.70
N HIS A 250 -4.84 10.75 18.71
CA HIS A 250 -5.63 9.58 19.08
C HIS A 250 -5.39 8.43 18.08
N PRO A 251 -5.01 7.22 18.55
CA PRO A 251 -4.74 6.10 17.65
C PRO A 251 -6.05 5.63 16.96
N GLY A 252 -5.95 5.31 15.67
CA GLY A 252 -7.08 4.81 14.89
C GLY A 252 -6.82 3.46 14.26
N PHE A 253 -5.57 3.19 13.92
CA PHE A 253 -5.20 1.92 13.30
C PHE A 253 -3.94 1.33 13.92
N ILE A 254 -3.90 -0.01 14.00
CA ILE A 254 -2.66 -0.76 14.11
C ILE A 254 -2.50 -1.54 12.82
N LEU A 255 -1.47 -1.18 12.03
CA LEU A 255 -1.10 -1.85 10.80
C LEU A 255 0.11 -2.75 11.03
N PHE A 256 0.18 -3.84 10.28
CA PHE A 256 1.24 -4.81 10.43
C PHE A 256 2.18 -4.80 9.24
N SER A 257 3.49 -4.75 9.51
CA SER A 257 4.51 -4.93 8.49
C SER A 257 5.46 -6.05 8.88
N SER A 258 6.07 -6.69 7.87
CA SER A 258 7.08 -7.73 8.11
C SER A 258 8.27 -7.11 8.87
N GLY A 259 8.50 -7.58 10.09
CA GLY A 259 9.66 -7.18 10.89
C GLY A 259 10.91 -7.98 10.53
N THR A 260 12.08 -7.40 10.78
CA THR A 260 13.37 -8.11 10.66
C THR A 260 13.60 -9.10 11.80
N THR A 261 12.78 -9.07 12.86
CA THR A 261 13.00 -9.78 14.13
C THR A 261 12.03 -10.93 14.45
N GLY A 262 11.19 -11.37 13.52
CA GLY A 262 10.27 -12.50 13.70
C GLY A 262 8.80 -12.10 13.57
N LYS A 263 8.10 -11.71 14.67
CA LYS A 263 6.71 -11.31 14.60
C LYS A 263 6.53 -10.01 13.82
N PRO A 264 5.40 -9.79 13.13
CA PRO A 264 5.09 -8.53 12.46
C PRO A 264 5.17 -7.34 13.42
N LYS A 265 5.75 -6.22 12.96
CA LYS A 265 5.69 -4.95 13.69
C LYS A 265 4.24 -4.49 13.77
N CYS A 266 3.78 -4.10 14.94
CA CYS A 266 2.46 -3.51 15.17
C CYS A 266 2.60 -1.99 15.17
N ILE A 267 2.34 -1.35 14.04
CA ILE A 267 2.57 0.08 13.80
C ILE A 267 1.30 0.84 14.17
N ILE A 268 1.38 1.71 15.18
CA ILE A 268 0.23 2.50 15.65
C ILE A 268 0.16 3.79 14.84
N HIS A 269 -0.96 4.01 14.18
CA HIS A 269 -1.22 5.23 13.42
C HIS A 269 -2.29 6.11 14.08
N SER A 270 -2.03 7.43 14.13
CA SER A 270 -3.05 8.42 14.43
C SER A 270 -4.12 8.42 13.34
N ALA A 271 -5.40 8.31 13.72
CA ALA A 271 -6.49 8.39 12.75
C ALA A 271 -6.52 9.75 12.02
N ALA A 272 -6.31 10.84 12.76
CA ALA A 272 -6.32 12.19 12.20
C ALA A 272 -5.06 12.51 11.40
N GLY A 273 -3.89 12.02 11.83
CA GLY A 273 -2.64 12.16 11.08
C GLY A 273 -2.71 11.49 9.71
N VAL A 274 -3.28 10.28 9.67
CA VAL A 274 -3.55 9.56 8.40
C VAL A 274 -4.59 10.31 7.57
N LEU A 275 -5.69 10.79 8.17
CA LEU A 275 -6.70 11.58 7.44
C LEU A 275 -6.08 12.79 6.74
N LEU A 276 -5.33 13.59 7.47
CA LEU A 276 -4.73 14.81 6.94
C LEU A 276 -3.75 14.51 5.78
N LYS A 277 -2.87 13.50 5.99
CA LYS A 277 -1.90 13.07 4.97
C LYS A 277 -2.60 12.55 3.73
N LEU A 278 -3.59 11.67 3.86
CA LEU A 278 -4.29 11.08 2.73
C LEU A 278 -5.18 12.08 2.01
N LYS A 279 -5.81 13.03 2.73
CA LYS A 279 -6.53 14.14 2.07
C LYS A 279 -5.59 15.04 1.25
N ALA A 280 -4.37 15.29 1.74
CA ALA A 280 -3.37 16.00 0.95
C ALA A 280 -2.97 15.22 -0.32
N GLU A 281 -2.73 13.91 -0.20
CA GLU A 281 -2.45 13.06 -1.37
C GLU A 281 -3.61 13.05 -2.36
N GLN A 282 -4.82 12.80 -1.87
CA GLN A 282 -6.03 12.73 -2.69
C GLN A 282 -6.27 14.05 -3.44
N LEU A 283 -6.06 15.19 -2.78
CA LEU A 283 -6.23 16.51 -3.38
C LEU A 283 -5.10 16.83 -4.37
N PHE A 284 -3.83 16.70 -3.98
CA PHE A 284 -2.71 17.22 -4.77
C PHE A 284 -2.07 16.20 -5.72
N ASN A 285 -2.19 14.90 -5.42
CA ASN A 285 -1.59 13.88 -6.25
C ASN A 285 -2.58 13.20 -7.21
N PHE A 286 -3.90 13.31 -6.93
CA PHE A 286 -4.93 12.63 -7.72
C PHE A 286 -6.12 13.52 -8.10
N ASP A 287 -6.19 14.77 -7.64
CA ASP A 287 -7.31 15.70 -7.86
C ASP A 287 -8.69 15.08 -7.55
N LEU A 288 -8.79 14.27 -6.46
CA LEU A 288 -10.03 13.57 -6.10
C LEU A 288 -11.11 14.55 -5.65
N SER A 289 -12.32 14.30 -6.12
CA SER A 289 -13.53 15.07 -5.82
C SER A 289 -14.74 14.14 -5.57
N SER A 290 -15.88 14.72 -5.27
CA SER A 290 -17.16 13.98 -5.12
C SER A 290 -17.68 13.35 -6.43
N GLU A 291 -17.14 13.74 -7.57
CA GLU A 291 -17.51 13.19 -8.88
C GLU A 291 -16.72 11.92 -9.23
N ASP A 292 -15.73 11.56 -8.39
CA ASP A 292 -14.82 10.48 -8.70
C ASP A 292 -15.31 9.16 -8.09
N LYS A 293 -15.08 8.08 -8.84
CA LYS A 293 -15.31 6.70 -8.43
C LYS A 293 -14.00 5.94 -8.49
N ILE A 294 -13.54 5.48 -7.31
CA ILE A 294 -12.23 4.91 -7.14
C ILE A 294 -12.33 3.40 -7.01
N PHE A 295 -11.67 2.68 -7.88
CA PHE A 295 -11.45 1.25 -7.76
C PHE A 295 -9.96 0.98 -7.51
N PHE A 296 -9.62 0.55 -6.31
CA PHE A 296 -8.28 0.06 -5.99
C PHE A 296 -8.36 -1.42 -5.64
N TYR A 297 -7.73 -2.28 -6.47
CA TYR A 297 -7.69 -3.70 -6.16
C TYR A 297 -6.77 -3.94 -4.95
N THR A 298 -7.36 -4.34 -3.85
CA THR A 298 -6.69 -4.53 -2.56
C THR A 298 -7.44 -5.56 -1.71
N THR A 299 -6.80 -6.02 -0.65
CA THR A 299 -7.43 -6.82 0.41
C THR A 299 -7.39 -6.08 1.73
N CYS A 300 -8.20 -6.48 2.70
CA CYS A 300 -8.20 -5.86 4.04
C CYS A 300 -6.85 -5.98 4.78
N GLY A 301 -5.99 -6.89 4.37
CA GLY A 301 -4.66 -7.07 4.94
C GLY A 301 -3.55 -6.19 4.33
N TRP A 302 -3.88 -5.35 3.37
CA TRP A 302 -2.93 -4.46 2.71
C TRP A 302 -3.26 -2.99 2.95
N MET A 303 -2.26 -2.14 3.26
CA MET A 303 -2.43 -0.72 3.60
C MET A 303 -3.21 0.09 2.55
N MET A 304 -3.16 -0.29 1.26
CA MET A 304 -3.95 0.38 0.23
C MET A 304 -5.46 0.25 0.45
N TRP A 305 -5.92 -0.69 1.28
CA TRP A 305 -7.30 -0.74 1.73
C TRP A 305 -7.64 0.45 2.64
N ASN A 306 -6.73 0.83 3.53
CA ASN A 306 -6.89 2.02 4.37
C ASN A 306 -6.91 3.28 3.50
N TRP A 307 -6.02 3.37 2.50
CA TRP A 307 -6.01 4.46 1.53
C TRP A 307 -7.36 4.58 0.81
N LEU A 308 -7.93 3.45 0.34
CA LEU A 308 -9.23 3.40 -0.33
C LEU A 308 -10.38 3.80 0.62
N LEU A 309 -10.38 3.33 1.87
CA LEU A 309 -11.33 3.74 2.91
C LEU A 309 -11.36 5.27 3.07
N TYR A 310 -10.18 5.91 3.12
CA TYR A 310 -10.09 7.36 3.28
C TYR A 310 -10.48 8.17 2.03
N CYS A 311 -10.66 7.55 0.86
CA CYS A 311 -11.24 8.23 -0.31
C CYS A 311 -12.67 8.73 -0.02
N LEU A 312 -13.40 8.09 0.88
CA LEU A 312 -14.71 8.57 1.33
C LEU A 312 -14.63 9.98 1.94
N ALA A 313 -13.51 10.36 2.58
CA ALA A 313 -13.32 11.71 3.11
C ALA A 313 -13.24 12.79 2.00
N SER A 314 -12.91 12.42 0.78
CA SER A 314 -12.98 13.30 -0.40
C SER A 314 -14.36 13.30 -1.06
N LYS A 315 -15.34 12.65 -0.42
CA LYS A 315 -16.72 12.46 -0.91
C LYS A 315 -16.78 11.61 -2.19
N SER A 316 -15.67 10.97 -2.57
CA SER A 316 -15.61 10.06 -3.71
C SER A 316 -16.30 8.73 -3.37
N SER A 317 -16.91 8.09 -4.36
CA SER A 317 -17.41 6.73 -4.21
C SER A 317 -16.29 5.71 -4.38
N ILE A 318 -16.38 4.57 -3.71
CA ILE A 318 -15.38 3.51 -3.79
C ILE A 318 -15.98 2.21 -4.32
N VAL A 319 -15.16 1.46 -5.07
CA VAL A 319 -15.49 0.12 -5.55
C VAL A 319 -14.62 -0.89 -4.80
N LEU A 320 -15.26 -1.85 -4.16
CA LEU A 320 -14.65 -2.99 -3.50
C LEU A 320 -14.84 -4.21 -4.39
N TYR A 321 -13.79 -4.98 -4.60
CA TYR A 321 -13.86 -6.26 -5.28
C TYR A 321 -13.23 -7.33 -4.40
N ASP A 322 -14.00 -8.38 -4.10
CA ASP A 322 -13.51 -9.57 -3.43
C ASP A 322 -13.48 -10.73 -4.42
N GLY A 323 -12.28 -11.19 -4.74
CA GLY A 323 -12.03 -12.26 -5.71
C GLY A 323 -10.66 -12.16 -6.37
N SER A 324 -10.35 -13.15 -7.21
CA SER A 324 -9.10 -13.17 -7.96
C SER A 324 -9.06 -12.06 -9.03
N PRO A 325 -7.93 -11.35 -9.17
CA PRO A 325 -7.78 -10.31 -10.19
C PRO A 325 -7.74 -10.88 -11.62
N THR A 326 -7.62 -12.20 -11.73
CA THR A 326 -7.41 -12.91 -12.99
C THR A 326 -8.49 -13.95 -13.30
N TYR A 327 -9.55 -14.02 -12.51
CA TYR A 327 -10.65 -14.96 -12.72
C TYR A 327 -11.95 -14.22 -13.08
N PRO A 328 -12.70 -14.69 -14.07
CA PRO A 328 -12.44 -15.85 -14.95
C PRO A 328 -11.40 -15.57 -16.04
N LYS A 329 -10.90 -14.34 -16.17
CA LYS A 329 -9.89 -13.93 -17.15
C LYS A 329 -8.99 -12.82 -16.63
N VAL A 330 -7.83 -12.68 -17.25
CA VAL A 330 -6.76 -11.76 -16.81
C VAL A 330 -7.21 -10.30 -16.79
N GLU A 331 -8.14 -9.90 -17.65
CA GLU A 331 -8.68 -8.54 -17.77
C GLU A 331 -9.77 -8.19 -16.74
N ARG A 332 -10.04 -9.06 -15.76
CA ARG A 332 -11.16 -8.89 -14.83
C ARG A 332 -11.22 -7.51 -14.16
N LEU A 333 -10.08 -6.97 -13.74
CA LEU A 333 -10.06 -5.65 -13.10
C LEU A 333 -10.34 -4.52 -14.11
N LEU A 334 -9.93 -4.68 -15.38
CA LEU A 334 -10.26 -3.73 -16.44
C LEU A 334 -11.76 -3.72 -16.74
N GLU A 335 -12.40 -4.89 -16.74
CA GLU A 335 -13.85 -5.01 -16.92
C GLU A 335 -14.63 -4.30 -15.81
N ILE A 336 -14.22 -4.52 -14.56
CA ILE A 336 -14.85 -3.85 -13.41
C ILE A 336 -14.67 -2.34 -13.53
N ALA A 337 -13.47 -1.85 -13.82
CA ALA A 337 -13.20 -0.42 -13.97
C ALA A 337 -14.08 0.23 -15.05
N GLU A 338 -14.25 -0.43 -16.20
CA GLU A 338 -15.12 0.06 -17.29
C GLU A 338 -16.60 -0.02 -16.91
N SER A 339 -17.08 -1.19 -16.45
CA SER A 339 -18.52 -1.41 -16.16
C SER A 339 -19.01 -0.50 -15.03
N GLU A 340 -18.16 -0.19 -14.07
CA GLU A 340 -18.48 0.71 -12.96
C GLU A 340 -18.21 2.19 -13.29
N ASN A 341 -17.73 2.50 -14.49
CA ASN A 341 -17.35 3.85 -14.88
C ASN A 341 -16.36 4.50 -13.89
N CYS A 342 -15.37 3.74 -13.46
CA CYS A 342 -14.36 4.24 -12.53
C CYS A 342 -13.55 5.37 -13.15
N THR A 343 -13.24 6.37 -12.33
CA THR A 343 -12.36 7.49 -12.74
C THR A 343 -10.91 7.19 -12.40
N HIS A 344 -10.68 6.35 -11.39
CA HIS A 344 -9.36 5.93 -10.94
C HIS A 344 -9.33 4.42 -10.78
N LEU A 345 -8.29 3.80 -11.36
CA LEU A 345 -8.01 2.36 -11.23
C LEU A 345 -6.66 2.16 -10.55
N GLY A 346 -6.66 1.61 -9.35
CA GLY A 346 -5.45 1.23 -8.63
C GLY A 346 -5.16 -0.26 -8.74
N VAL A 347 -3.92 -0.60 -9.13
CA VAL A 347 -3.45 -1.98 -9.29
C VAL A 347 -1.99 -2.12 -8.86
N SER A 348 -1.52 -3.35 -8.63
CA SER A 348 -0.10 -3.60 -8.43
C SER A 348 0.66 -3.48 -9.77
N ALA A 349 1.95 -3.11 -9.73
CA ALA A 349 2.82 -3.15 -10.90
C ALA A 349 2.86 -4.56 -11.52
N LYS A 350 2.82 -5.60 -10.69
CA LYS A 350 2.78 -7.00 -11.16
C LYS A 350 1.52 -7.36 -11.94
N TYR A 351 0.38 -6.73 -11.67
CA TYR A 351 -0.81 -6.92 -12.51
C TYR A 351 -0.63 -6.29 -13.90
N ILE A 352 0.01 -5.12 -13.99
CA ILE A 352 0.35 -4.50 -15.28
C ILE A 352 1.35 -5.39 -16.06
N ASP A 353 2.36 -5.93 -15.38
CA ASP A 353 3.30 -6.89 -15.98
C ASP A 353 2.60 -8.15 -16.49
N LEU A 354 1.61 -8.66 -15.74
CA LEU A 354 0.81 -9.80 -16.15
C LEU A 354 -0.04 -9.50 -17.39
N LEU A 355 -0.72 -8.35 -17.43
CA LEU A 355 -1.45 -7.90 -18.63
C LEU A 355 -0.53 -7.83 -19.86
N LYS A 356 0.68 -7.28 -19.67
CA LYS A 356 1.71 -7.17 -20.72
C LYS A 356 2.16 -8.56 -21.21
N SER A 357 2.52 -9.46 -20.31
CA SER A 357 2.98 -10.81 -20.67
C SER A 357 1.86 -11.66 -21.30
N SER A 358 0.62 -11.41 -20.93
CA SER A 358 -0.56 -12.02 -21.55
C SER A 358 -0.98 -11.35 -22.86
N SER A 359 -0.21 -10.35 -23.34
CA SER A 359 -0.48 -9.61 -24.59
C SER A 359 -1.87 -8.96 -24.64
N ILE A 360 -2.41 -8.54 -23.49
CA ILE A 360 -3.73 -7.91 -23.42
C ILE A 360 -3.70 -6.54 -24.09
N LYS A 361 -4.71 -6.28 -24.93
CA LYS A 361 -4.94 -4.99 -25.57
C LYS A 361 -6.33 -4.47 -25.20
N ALA A 362 -6.38 -3.52 -24.30
CA ALA A 362 -7.64 -2.90 -23.86
C ALA A 362 -8.12 -1.79 -24.83
N ILE A 363 -7.19 -1.11 -25.51
CA ILE A 363 -7.50 -0.11 -26.55
C ILE A 363 -8.37 -0.75 -27.63
N GLY A 364 -9.54 -0.12 -27.91
CA GLY A 364 -10.51 -0.61 -28.87
C GLY A 364 -11.50 -1.64 -28.30
N ILE A 365 -11.27 -2.19 -27.10
CA ILE A 365 -12.17 -3.11 -26.41
C ILE A 365 -12.91 -2.38 -25.28
N TYR A 366 -12.16 -1.70 -24.41
CA TYR A 366 -12.71 -0.93 -23.28
C TYR A 366 -12.59 0.55 -23.58
N PRO A 367 -13.69 1.31 -23.71
CA PRO A 367 -13.65 2.73 -24.01
C PRO A 367 -13.00 3.59 -22.92
N PHE A 368 -13.09 3.18 -21.66
CA PHE A 368 -12.58 3.89 -20.49
C PHE A 368 -12.88 5.38 -20.49
N ARG A 369 -14.14 5.74 -20.83
CA ARG A 369 -14.56 7.14 -21.04
C ARG A 369 -14.41 8.02 -19.80
N LYS A 370 -14.52 7.40 -18.61
CA LYS A 370 -14.43 8.10 -17.33
C LYS A 370 -13.07 7.96 -16.68
N LEU A 371 -12.26 6.99 -17.09
CA LEU A 371 -10.98 6.69 -16.47
C LEU A 371 -9.98 7.80 -16.76
N LYS A 372 -9.54 8.49 -15.70
CA LYS A 372 -8.58 9.60 -15.71
C LYS A 372 -7.18 9.16 -15.29
N THR A 373 -7.11 8.23 -14.33
CA THR A 373 -5.84 7.84 -13.69
C THR A 373 -5.75 6.33 -13.51
N ILE A 374 -4.59 5.76 -13.84
CA ILE A 374 -4.19 4.42 -13.40
C ILE A 374 -3.11 4.58 -12.34
N ILE A 375 -3.35 4.04 -11.13
CA ILE A 375 -2.43 4.09 -10.01
C ILE A 375 -1.70 2.75 -9.91
N SER A 376 -0.36 2.78 -9.83
CA SER A 376 0.46 1.58 -9.72
C SER A 376 1.40 1.64 -8.52
N THR A 377 1.41 0.58 -7.70
CA THR A 377 2.27 0.46 -6.53
C THR A 377 2.55 -0.99 -6.16
N GLY A 378 3.17 -1.22 -5.01
CA GLY A 378 3.45 -2.56 -4.46
C GLY A 378 4.78 -3.14 -4.90
N SER A 379 5.25 -2.79 -6.07
CA SER A 379 6.61 -3.06 -6.60
C SER A 379 6.97 -1.99 -7.62
N VAL A 380 8.23 -1.99 -8.08
CA VAL A 380 8.68 -1.04 -9.09
C VAL A 380 7.99 -1.33 -10.42
N LEU A 381 7.39 -0.31 -11.03
CA LEU A 381 6.86 -0.40 -12.40
C LEU A 381 8.00 -0.16 -13.40
N SER A 382 8.22 -1.11 -14.31
CA SER A 382 9.31 -1.01 -15.30
C SER A 382 9.01 0.03 -16.38
N PRO A 383 10.02 0.67 -16.99
CA PRO A 383 9.81 1.58 -18.13
C PRO A 383 9.01 0.95 -19.26
N GLU A 384 9.21 -0.34 -19.52
CA GLU A 384 8.47 -1.10 -20.53
C GLU A 384 6.99 -1.25 -20.16
N SER A 385 6.69 -1.40 -18.88
CA SER A 385 5.31 -1.49 -18.40
C SER A 385 4.61 -0.11 -18.41
N PHE A 386 5.35 0.98 -18.21
CA PHE A 386 4.84 2.32 -18.53
C PHE A 386 4.44 2.43 -20.01
N LYS A 387 5.33 2.09 -20.93
CA LYS A 387 5.04 2.12 -22.39
C LYS A 387 3.86 1.24 -22.76
N TYR A 388 3.79 0.06 -22.17
CA TYR A 388 2.69 -0.88 -22.41
C TYR A 388 1.32 -0.25 -22.05
N VAL A 389 1.21 0.46 -20.93
CA VAL A 389 -0.04 1.13 -20.53
C VAL A 389 -0.50 2.09 -21.63
N TYR A 390 0.37 2.96 -22.13
CA TYR A 390 0.02 3.94 -23.18
C TYR A 390 -0.26 3.30 -24.53
N GLN A 391 0.44 2.24 -24.88
CA GLN A 391 0.29 1.57 -26.17
C GLN A 391 -0.89 0.60 -26.22
N ASN A 392 -1.27 0.01 -25.09
CA ASN A 392 -2.20 -1.12 -25.08
C ASN A 392 -3.41 -0.95 -24.16
N LEU A 393 -3.32 -0.15 -23.09
CA LEU A 393 -4.46 0.03 -22.17
C LEU A 393 -5.23 1.33 -22.46
N LYS A 394 -4.57 2.48 -22.41
CA LYS A 394 -5.18 3.77 -22.72
C LYS A 394 -4.09 4.79 -23.06
N ALA A 395 -4.13 5.37 -24.25
CA ALA A 395 -3.10 6.31 -24.72
C ALA A 395 -3.12 7.66 -23.99
N ASP A 396 -4.31 8.14 -23.64
CA ASP A 396 -4.51 9.37 -22.89
C ASP A 396 -4.93 9.05 -21.46
N ILE A 397 -3.95 8.89 -20.57
CA ILE A 397 -4.17 8.53 -19.17
C ILE A 397 -3.05 9.08 -18.29
N HIS A 398 -3.41 9.62 -17.14
CA HIS A 398 -2.42 9.89 -16.10
C HIS A 398 -1.98 8.57 -15.43
N LEU A 399 -0.77 8.08 -15.74
CA LEU A 399 -0.20 6.90 -15.11
C LEU A 399 0.57 7.30 -13.85
N ALA A 400 -0.03 7.08 -12.72
CA ALA A 400 0.46 7.43 -11.40
C ALA A 400 1.23 6.25 -10.78
N SER A 401 2.54 6.17 -11.00
CA SER A 401 3.40 5.29 -10.18
C SER A 401 3.66 5.95 -8.83
N ILE A 402 3.54 5.19 -7.74
CA ILE A 402 3.67 5.73 -6.38
C ILE A 402 4.53 4.83 -5.50
N SER A 403 5.30 5.42 -4.57
CA SER A 403 6.09 4.69 -3.57
C SER A 403 5.93 5.30 -2.18
N GLY A 404 5.72 4.42 -1.23
CA GLY A 404 5.55 4.69 0.18
C GLY A 404 5.43 3.39 0.96
N GLY A 405 4.68 3.38 2.04
CA GLY A 405 4.57 2.15 2.80
C GLY A 405 3.55 2.16 3.93
N THR A 406 3.37 0.97 4.50
CA THR A 406 2.57 0.76 5.70
C THR A 406 3.05 1.63 6.86
N ASP A 407 4.36 1.86 6.92
CA ASP A 407 5.03 2.62 7.97
C ASP A 407 4.58 4.09 8.03
N ILE A 408 4.10 4.66 6.93
CA ILE A 408 3.61 6.05 6.88
C ILE A 408 2.14 6.15 6.47
N CYS A 409 1.51 5.02 6.21
CA CYS A 409 0.14 4.92 5.70
C CYS A 409 -0.11 5.90 4.53
N GLY A 410 0.76 5.87 3.52
CA GLY A 410 0.74 6.79 2.37
C GLY A 410 2.02 6.73 1.54
N CYS A 411 2.26 7.78 0.76
CA CYS A 411 3.39 7.88 -0.17
C CYS A 411 4.40 8.95 0.26
N PHE A 412 5.68 8.70 0.02
CA PHE A 412 6.73 9.72 0.03
C PHE A 412 6.87 10.39 -1.33
N VAL A 413 6.81 9.59 -2.39
CA VAL A 413 6.87 10.05 -3.78
C VAL A 413 5.65 9.53 -4.53
N SER A 414 5.05 10.38 -5.35
CA SER A 414 3.75 10.11 -5.94
C SER A 414 3.57 10.83 -7.29
N ALA A 415 2.38 10.68 -7.84
CA ALA A 415 1.93 11.40 -9.02
C ALA A 415 1.82 12.91 -8.77
N VAL A 416 1.90 13.67 -9.84
CA VAL A 416 1.61 15.12 -9.87
C VAL A 416 0.81 15.41 -11.13
N PRO A 417 -0.51 15.68 -11.03
CA PRO A 417 -1.40 15.79 -12.18
C PRO A 417 -1.00 16.87 -13.21
N SER A 418 -0.26 17.88 -12.76
CA SER A 418 0.20 18.99 -13.63
C SER A 418 1.54 18.74 -14.32
N LEU A 419 2.20 17.60 -14.08
CA LEU A 419 3.51 17.26 -14.63
C LEU A 419 3.43 16.14 -15.67
N PRO A 420 4.37 16.10 -16.64
CA PRO A 420 4.47 15.00 -17.59
C PRO A 420 4.87 13.69 -16.91
N VAL A 421 4.51 12.57 -17.55
CA VAL A 421 4.93 11.22 -17.13
C VAL A 421 6.11 10.77 -17.98
N PHE A 422 7.19 10.37 -17.30
CA PHE A 422 8.39 9.79 -17.91
C PHE A 422 8.48 8.30 -17.61
N ALA A 423 8.95 7.53 -18.58
CA ALA A 423 9.08 6.08 -18.45
C ALA A 423 9.98 5.67 -17.26
N GLY A 424 9.41 4.95 -16.29
CA GLY A 424 10.14 4.44 -15.12
C GLY A 424 10.39 5.47 -14.02
N GLU A 425 9.79 6.66 -14.09
CA GLU A 425 9.92 7.70 -13.07
C GLU A 425 8.61 7.91 -12.31
N ILE A 426 8.72 8.21 -11.02
CA ILE A 426 7.64 8.76 -10.20
C ILE A 426 7.76 10.28 -10.25
N GLN A 427 6.67 10.98 -10.51
CA GLN A 427 6.68 12.38 -10.91
C GLN A 427 7.25 13.37 -9.87
N GLY A 428 7.01 13.15 -8.56
CA GLY A 428 7.50 14.09 -7.55
C GLY A 428 7.40 13.60 -6.12
N ALA A 429 8.04 14.33 -5.20
CA ALA A 429 7.85 14.17 -3.77
C ALA A 429 6.49 14.71 -3.35
N CYS A 430 5.80 14.04 -2.42
CA CYS A 430 4.54 14.55 -1.89
C CYS A 430 4.74 15.88 -1.15
N LEU A 431 3.81 16.80 -1.30
CA LEU A 431 3.86 18.09 -0.61
C LEU A 431 3.85 17.92 0.92
N GLY A 432 4.60 18.76 1.61
CA GLY A 432 4.75 18.71 3.07
C GLY A 432 5.69 17.61 3.57
N LEU A 433 6.30 16.82 2.68
CA LEU A 433 7.28 15.80 3.02
C LEU A 433 8.67 16.17 2.48
N SER A 434 9.64 16.31 3.38
CA SER A 434 11.03 16.66 3.04
C SER A 434 11.80 15.44 2.58
N VAL A 435 11.47 14.95 1.38
CA VAL A 435 12.04 13.73 0.80
C VAL A 435 13.36 14.03 0.13
N GLU A 436 14.40 13.26 0.50
CA GLU A 436 15.74 13.35 -0.08
C GLU A 436 16.28 11.94 -0.41
N ILE A 437 17.33 11.91 -1.20
CA ILE A 437 18.15 10.71 -1.42
C ILE A 437 19.48 10.93 -0.74
N PHE A 438 19.85 10.06 0.22
CA PHE A 438 21.14 10.15 0.91
C PHE A 438 22.09 9.08 0.39
N ASP A 439 23.33 9.49 0.19
CA ASP A 439 24.45 8.56 -0.07
C ASP A 439 24.85 7.78 1.20
N GLU A 440 25.89 6.96 1.09
CA GLU A 440 26.37 6.15 2.23
C GLU A 440 26.94 6.98 3.39
N SER A 441 27.40 8.20 3.09
CA SER A 441 27.91 9.14 4.10
C SER A 441 26.81 9.92 4.82
N GLY A 442 25.55 9.78 4.39
CA GLY A 442 24.42 10.53 4.92
C GLY A 442 24.30 11.95 4.37
N LEU A 443 24.91 12.21 3.21
CA LEU A 443 24.80 13.47 2.49
C LEU A 443 23.80 13.36 1.32
N PRO A 444 23.16 14.47 0.91
CA PRO A 444 22.30 14.48 -0.25
C PRO A 444 23.04 14.00 -1.51
N ALA A 445 22.49 12.99 -2.15
CA ALA A 445 23.01 12.41 -3.38
C ALA A 445 22.84 13.38 -4.57
N GLN A 446 23.76 13.35 -5.51
CA GLN A 446 23.62 14.10 -6.76
C GLN A 446 22.51 13.53 -7.63
N VAL A 447 21.99 14.34 -8.56
CA VAL A 447 20.99 13.89 -9.56
C VAL A 447 21.55 12.69 -10.32
N GLY A 448 20.77 11.61 -10.38
CA GLY A 448 21.15 10.32 -10.97
C GLY A 448 21.98 9.41 -10.06
N GLN A 449 22.50 9.91 -8.94
CA GLN A 449 23.22 9.10 -7.96
C GLN A 449 22.19 8.32 -7.12
N LYS A 450 22.43 7.01 -6.98
CA LYS A 450 21.60 6.12 -6.17
C LYS A 450 21.94 6.25 -4.68
N GLY A 451 20.93 6.17 -3.86
CA GLY A 451 21.05 6.21 -2.40
C GLY A 451 19.80 5.75 -1.67
N GLU A 452 19.77 6.01 -0.40
CA GLU A 452 18.66 5.71 0.50
C GLU A 452 17.60 6.80 0.42
N LEU A 453 16.33 6.42 0.21
CA LEU A 453 15.21 7.35 0.32
C LEU A 453 14.97 7.69 1.79
N VAL A 454 15.03 8.98 2.10
CA VAL A 454 14.89 9.50 3.47
C VAL A 454 13.87 10.64 3.52
N CYS A 455 13.34 10.88 4.72
CA CYS A 455 12.59 12.10 5.01
C CYS A 455 13.29 12.86 6.14
N THR A 456 13.64 14.11 5.88
CA THR A 456 14.49 14.90 6.77
C THR A 456 13.70 15.76 7.75
N LYS A 457 12.38 15.85 7.61
CA LYS A 457 11.48 16.59 8.52
C LYS A 457 10.30 15.71 8.94
N PRO A 458 9.74 15.92 10.14
CA PRO A 458 8.54 15.23 10.60
C PRO A 458 7.33 15.49 9.70
N PHE A 459 6.37 14.56 9.74
CA PHE A 459 5.14 14.61 8.94
C PHE A 459 3.93 14.04 9.73
N PRO A 460 2.68 14.44 9.42
CA PRO A 460 1.52 14.14 10.27
C PRO A 460 1.18 12.66 10.44
N SER A 461 1.47 11.83 9.43
CA SER A 461 1.18 10.39 9.47
C SER A 461 2.34 9.54 9.98
N MET A 462 3.33 10.15 10.65
CA MET A 462 4.32 9.36 11.39
C MET A 462 3.60 8.42 12.35
N PRO A 463 4.06 7.16 12.48
CA PRO A 463 3.53 6.30 13.52
C PRO A 463 3.66 6.93 14.91
N LEU A 464 2.65 6.75 15.73
CA LEU A 464 2.70 7.14 17.15
C LEU A 464 3.73 6.30 17.92
N GLY A 465 4.08 5.14 17.40
CA GLY A 465 5.02 4.17 17.97
C GLY A 465 4.71 2.77 17.47
N PHE A 466 5.39 1.78 18.03
CA PHE A 466 5.03 0.38 17.89
C PHE A 466 4.32 -0.11 19.15
N TRP A 467 3.39 -1.03 18.99
CA TRP A 467 2.69 -1.63 20.11
C TRP A 467 3.67 -2.41 21.01
N ASN A 468 3.62 -2.19 22.32
CA ASN A 468 4.53 -2.79 23.30
C ASN A 468 6.03 -2.51 23.02
N ASP A 469 6.36 -1.32 22.52
CA ASP A 469 7.75 -0.86 22.31
C ASP A 469 8.14 0.19 23.36
N ASP A 470 8.57 -0.28 24.50
CA ASP A 470 8.97 0.58 25.61
C ASP A 470 10.09 1.55 25.19
N ASN A 471 9.88 2.84 25.46
CA ASN A 471 10.79 3.93 25.09
C ASN A 471 11.11 4.05 23.58
N ASN A 472 10.26 3.48 22.71
CA ASN A 472 10.45 3.52 21.26
C ASN A 472 11.78 2.94 20.76
N VAL A 473 12.31 1.90 21.42
CA VAL A 473 13.61 1.30 21.09
C VAL A 473 13.57 0.68 19.70
N ASN A 474 12.57 -0.15 19.41
CA ASN A 474 12.42 -0.78 18.10
C ASN A 474 12.04 0.24 17.01
N TYR A 475 11.22 1.22 17.36
CA TYR A 475 10.84 2.31 16.46
C TYR A 475 12.07 3.13 16.02
N ARG A 476 12.91 3.57 16.97
CA ARG A 476 14.17 4.29 16.68
C ARG A 476 15.14 3.41 15.88
N SER A 477 15.25 2.14 16.22
CA SER A 477 16.08 1.19 15.48
C SER A 477 15.63 1.01 14.03
N ALA A 478 14.32 0.97 13.79
CA ALA A 478 13.77 0.76 12.45
C ALA A 478 14.03 1.94 11.49
N TYR A 479 13.91 3.17 11.97
CA TYR A 479 13.88 4.33 11.09
C TYR A 479 15.04 5.32 11.28
N PHE A 480 15.71 5.34 12.43
CA PHE A 480 16.71 6.36 12.78
C PHE A 480 18.10 5.82 13.09
N SER A 481 18.30 4.49 13.04
CA SER A 481 19.60 3.88 13.37
C SER A 481 20.69 4.16 12.35
N LYS A 482 20.35 4.38 11.08
CA LYS A 482 21.33 4.61 10.00
C LYS A 482 21.74 6.07 9.91
N PHE A 483 20.78 6.98 10.02
CA PHE A 483 21.01 8.43 9.94
C PHE A 483 20.35 9.08 11.16
N ASN A 484 21.16 9.72 11.99
CA ASN A 484 20.66 10.33 13.23
C ASN A 484 19.71 11.49 12.92
N GLY A 485 18.50 11.46 13.51
CA GLY A 485 17.49 12.50 13.31
C GLY A 485 16.88 12.57 11.91
N VAL A 486 17.04 11.52 11.08
CA VAL A 486 16.49 11.45 9.74
C VAL A 486 15.75 10.12 9.56
N TRP A 487 14.52 10.18 9.08
CA TRP A 487 13.71 9.00 8.77
C TRP A 487 14.27 8.26 7.56
N ARG A 488 14.72 7.02 7.76
CA ARG A 488 15.09 6.11 6.70
C ARG A 488 13.91 5.26 6.31
N HIS A 489 13.48 5.31 5.04
CA HIS A 489 12.32 4.52 4.58
C HIS A 489 12.69 3.07 4.25
N GLY A 490 13.91 2.84 3.82
CA GLY A 490 14.37 1.51 3.41
C GLY A 490 14.10 1.21 1.93
N ASP A 491 13.92 2.23 1.11
CA ASP A 491 13.91 2.15 -0.35
C ASP A 491 15.20 2.70 -0.93
N PHE A 492 15.72 2.03 -1.97
CA PHE A 492 16.88 2.47 -2.72
C PHE A 492 16.41 3.22 -3.98
N ALA A 493 16.81 4.48 -4.10
CA ALA A 493 16.26 5.38 -5.10
C ALA A 493 17.28 6.37 -5.65
N ALA A 494 16.93 7.09 -6.71
CA ALA A 494 17.67 8.23 -7.21
C ALA A 494 16.70 9.34 -7.65
N LYS A 495 17.14 10.60 -7.53
CA LYS A 495 16.46 11.75 -8.13
C LYS A 495 16.80 11.82 -9.61
N SER A 496 15.81 11.96 -10.48
CA SER A 496 16.05 12.03 -11.94
C SER A 496 16.39 13.45 -12.39
N SER A 497 16.92 13.58 -13.61
CA SER A 497 17.16 14.88 -14.24
C SER A 497 15.88 15.63 -14.62
N ASN A 498 14.73 14.94 -14.63
CA ASN A 498 13.41 15.51 -14.88
C ASN A 498 12.71 16.01 -13.59
N GLY A 499 13.39 15.92 -12.43
CA GLY A 499 12.84 16.28 -11.12
C GLY A 499 12.07 15.16 -10.41
N GLY A 500 11.81 14.05 -11.09
CA GLY A 500 11.14 12.87 -10.53
C GLY A 500 12.08 11.93 -9.77
N PHE A 501 11.58 10.76 -9.41
CA PHE A 501 12.30 9.73 -8.66
C PHE A 501 12.26 8.39 -9.38
N VAL A 502 13.40 7.69 -9.35
CA VAL A 502 13.52 6.30 -9.81
C VAL A 502 13.73 5.41 -8.59
N ILE A 503 12.84 4.43 -8.39
CA ILE A 503 12.95 3.45 -7.31
C ILE A 503 13.64 2.20 -7.85
N PHE A 504 14.62 1.67 -7.12
CA PHE A 504 15.39 0.47 -7.47
C PHE A 504 15.02 -0.74 -6.61
N GLY A 505 14.07 -0.58 -5.68
CA GLY A 505 13.61 -1.61 -4.77
C GLY A 505 13.96 -1.31 -3.31
N ARG A 506 13.83 -2.32 -2.44
CA ARG A 506 14.16 -2.21 -1.02
C ARG A 506 15.66 -2.11 -0.81
N SER A 507 16.09 -1.22 0.07
CA SER A 507 17.52 -1.05 0.37
C SER A 507 18.10 -2.21 1.18
N ASP A 508 17.26 -2.94 1.93
CA ASP A 508 17.62 -4.15 2.67
C ASP A 508 17.69 -5.39 1.77
N ALA A 509 17.08 -5.36 0.57
CA ALA A 509 17.15 -6.38 -0.47
C ALA A 509 18.18 -6.06 -1.57
N THR A 510 18.94 -4.97 -1.46
CA THR A 510 19.98 -4.65 -2.44
C THR A 510 21.13 -5.65 -2.38
N LEU A 511 21.62 -6.02 -3.56
CA LEU A 511 22.77 -6.92 -3.71
C LEU A 511 24.07 -6.11 -3.58
N ASN A 512 25.04 -6.65 -2.86
CA ASN A 512 26.38 -6.06 -2.78
C ASN A 512 27.37 -6.91 -3.61
N ALA A 513 27.28 -6.77 -4.94
CA ALA A 513 28.14 -7.52 -5.86
C ALA A 513 29.51 -6.84 -5.97
N LYS A 514 30.56 -7.45 -5.42
CA LYS A 514 31.95 -6.98 -5.53
C LYS A 514 32.10 -5.49 -5.13
N GLY A 515 31.45 -5.11 -4.01
CA GLY A 515 31.51 -3.75 -3.48
C GLY A 515 30.63 -2.72 -4.18
N VAL A 516 29.75 -3.14 -5.10
CA VAL A 516 28.76 -2.26 -5.74
C VAL A 516 27.36 -2.68 -5.34
N ARG A 517 26.57 -1.73 -4.84
CA ARG A 517 25.14 -1.93 -4.56
C ARG A 517 24.36 -1.96 -5.85
N ILE A 518 23.57 -3.03 -6.02
CA ILE A 518 22.70 -3.29 -7.16
C ILE A 518 21.28 -3.47 -6.62
N GLY A 519 20.34 -2.71 -7.14
CA GLY A 519 18.92 -2.92 -6.86
C GLY A 519 18.43 -4.18 -7.57
N THR A 520 17.70 -5.05 -6.87
CA THR A 520 17.18 -6.29 -7.47
C THR A 520 16.30 -6.01 -8.69
N SER A 521 15.51 -4.92 -8.63
CA SER A 521 14.67 -4.48 -9.76
C SER A 521 15.45 -4.13 -11.04
N GLU A 522 16.72 -3.77 -10.93
CA GLU A 522 17.55 -3.49 -12.10
C GLU A 522 17.84 -4.78 -12.91
N ILE A 523 17.96 -5.90 -12.21
CA ILE A 523 18.09 -7.22 -12.81
C ILE A 523 16.74 -7.66 -13.39
N TYR A 524 15.67 -7.59 -12.61
CA TYR A 524 14.32 -8.01 -13.02
C TYR A 524 13.87 -7.30 -14.29
N ARG A 525 14.05 -5.97 -14.33
CA ARG A 525 13.69 -5.14 -15.48
C ARG A 525 14.31 -5.60 -16.81
N VAL A 526 15.52 -6.13 -16.78
CA VAL A 526 16.21 -6.62 -17.98
C VAL A 526 15.79 -8.06 -18.29
N VAL A 527 15.78 -8.92 -17.28
CA VAL A 527 15.58 -10.36 -17.45
C VAL A 527 14.12 -10.69 -17.82
N GLU A 528 13.16 -10.01 -17.20
CA GLU A 528 11.72 -10.21 -17.46
C GLU A 528 11.24 -9.58 -18.79
N GLN A 529 12.13 -9.01 -19.61
CA GLN A 529 11.85 -8.67 -21.01
C GLN A 529 11.98 -9.87 -21.96
N LEU A 530 12.68 -10.90 -21.54
CA LEU A 530 12.84 -12.11 -22.35
C LEU A 530 11.51 -12.89 -22.33
N PRO A 531 10.96 -13.25 -23.49
CA PRO A 531 9.65 -13.91 -23.56
C PRO A 531 9.63 -15.30 -22.91
N GLU A 532 10.80 -15.92 -22.71
CA GLU A 532 10.97 -17.18 -22.02
C GLU A 532 10.84 -17.07 -20.50
N ILE A 533 11.01 -15.86 -19.93
CA ILE A 533 11.02 -15.61 -18.48
C ILE A 533 9.68 -15.05 -18.03
N LEU A 534 9.05 -15.70 -17.05
CA LEU A 534 7.84 -15.19 -16.41
C LEU A 534 8.14 -14.25 -15.26
N GLU A 535 9.05 -14.69 -14.37
CA GLU A 535 9.43 -13.92 -13.17
C GLU A 535 10.86 -14.25 -12.79
N SER A 536 11.48 -13.32 -12.06
CA SER A 536 12.86 -13.49 -11.60
C SER A 536 13.02 -12.99 -10.15
N LEU A 537 13.96 -13.61 -9.42
CA LEU A 537 14.30 -13.27 -8.05
C LEU A 537 15.81 -13.34 -7.87
N ALA A 538 16.44 -12.24 -7.51
CA ALA A 538 17.88 -12.15 -7.30
C ALA A 538 18.21 -12.00 -5.81
N VAL A 539 19.19 -12.79 -5.34
CA VAL A 539 19.64 -12.77 -3.95
C VAL A 539 21.15 -12.86 -3.85
N ALA A 540 21.67 -12.44 -2.72
CA ALA A 540 23.08 -12.58 -2.38
C ALA A 540 23.32 -13.90 -1.61
N LYS A 541 24.26 -14.72 -2.09
CA LYS A 541 24.79 -15.92 -1.42
C LYS A 541 26.19 -15.64 -0.89
N GLU A 542 26.37 -15.81 0.40
CA GLU A 542 27.69 -15.72 1.03
C GLU A 542 28.50 -17.00 0.75
N VAL A 543 29.71 -16.83 0.21
CA VAL A 543 30.64 -17.93 -0.09
C VAL A 543 32.01 -17.55 0.47
N GLY A 544 32.35 -18.05 1.66
CA GLY A 544 33.56 -17.63 2.39
C GLY A 544 33.50 -16.14 2.71
N SER A 545 34.50 -15.39 2.24
CA SER A 545 34.57 -13.92 2.39
C SER A 545 33.97 -13.14 1.21
N ASP A 546 33.43 -13.84 0.18
CA ASP A 546 32.89 -13.22 -1.03
C ASP A 546 31.35 -13.33 -1.04
N THR A 547 30.71 -12.49 -1.85
CA THR A 547 29.26 -12.49 -2.07
C THR A 547 28.96 -12.77 -3.55
N LYS A 548 28.20 -13.82 -3.83
CA LYS A 548 27.76 -14.22 -5.16
C LYS A 548 26.30 -13.82 -5.40
N VAL A 549 26.01 -13.34 -6.59
CA VAL A 549 24.63 -13.04 -7.00
C VAL A 549 24.03 -14.27 -7.64
N ILE A 550 22.94 -14.75 -7.06
CA ILE A 550 22.15 -15.87 -7.61
C ILE A 550 20.86 -15.28 -8.18
N LEU A 551 20.57 -15.64 -9.42
CA LEU A 551 19.30 -15.30 -10.08
C LEU A 551 18.46 -16.56 -10.22
N PHE A 552 17.31 -16.57 -9.62
CA PHE A 552 16.26 -17.58 -9.84
C PHE A 552 15.28 -17.06 -10.89
N VAL A 553 14.89 -17.93 -11.82
CA VAL A 553 13.91 -17.59 -12.87
C VAL A 553 12.82 -18.65 -12.93
N THR A 554 11.57 -18.23 -13.12
CA THR A 554 10.49 -19.09 -13.57
C THR A 554 10.27 -18.88 -15.05
N LEU A 555 9.97 -19.95 -15.78
CA LEU A 555 9.92 -19.92 -17.24
C LEU A 555 8.49 -20.06 -17.76
N ALA A 556 8.26 -19.52 -18.96
CA ALA A 556 7.02 -19.72 -19.69
C ALA A 556 6.77 -21.20 -20.00
N ALA A 557 5.50 -21.55 -20.26
CA ALA A 557 5.12 -22.93 -20.54
C ALA A 557 5.95 -23.51 -21.71
N ASN A 558 6.40 -24.75 -21.53
CA ASN A 558 7.25 -25.49 -22.50
C ASN A 558 8.65 -24.89 -22.72
N GLN A 559 9.11 -23.98 -21.86
CA GLN A 559 10.48 -23.48 -21.86
C GLN A 559 11.33 -24.20 -20.80
N SER A 560 12.65 -24.26 -21.04
CA SER A 560 13.62 -24.81 -20.08
C SER A 560 14.87 -23.93 -20.05
N LEU A 561 15.51 -23.84 -18.89
CA LEU A 561 16.74 -23.09 -18.71
C LEU A 561 17.91 -23.88 -19.31
N ASN A 562 18.25 -23.56 -20.54
CA ASN A 562 19.39 -24.15 -21.28
C ASN A 562 20.58 -23.18 -21.33
N ALA A 563 21.70 -23.64 -21.85
CA ALA A 563 22.94 -22.85 -21.95
C ALA A 563 22.79 -21.60 -22.86
N GLU A 564 21.93 -21.67 -23.86
CA GLU A 564 21.65 -20.56 -24.77
C GLU A 564 20.90 -19.43 -24.05
N LEU A 565 19.82 -19.75 -23.35
CA LEU A 565 19.05 -18.79 -22.57
C LEU A 565 19.89 -18.17 -21.45
N ILE A 566 20.72 -18.96 -20.74
CA ILE A 566 21.66 -18.44 -19.74
C ILE A 566 22.62 -17.43 -20.37
N THR A 567 23.16 -17.73 -21.54
CA THR A 567 24.07 -16.84 -22.28
C THR A 567 23.37 -15.56 -22.70
N GLN A 568 22.13 -15.67 -23.17
CA GLN A 568 21.30 -14.55 -23.57
C GLN A 568 21.00 -13.64 -22.35
N ILE A 569 20.55 -14.19 -21.22
CA ILE A 569 20.31 -13.43 -19.97
C ILE A 569 21.56 -12.64 -19.57
N LYS A 570 22.72 -13.30 -19.56
CA LYS A 570 24.00 -12.66 -19.21
C LYS A 570 24.40 -11.56 -20.19
N ALA A 571 24.16 -11.76 -21.49
CA ALA A 571 24.44 -10.76 -22.51
C ALA A 571 23.53 -9.54 -22.39
N GLU A 572 22.21 -9.75 -22.18
CA GLU A 572 21.24 -8.70 -21.99
C GLU A 572 21.55 -7.85 -20.74
N LEU A 573 21.85 -8.50 -19.61
CA LEU A 573 22.24 -7.80 -18.39
C LEU A 573 23.53 -7.00 -18.57
N ARG A 574 24.51 -7.55 -19.28
CA ARG A 574 25.77 -6.85 -19.57
C ARG A 574 25.55 -5.63 -20.45
N GLY A 575 24.69 -5.76 -21.47
CA GLY A 575 24.42 -4.71 -22.46
C GLY A 575 23.47 -3.63 -21.96
N LYS A 576 22.41 -4.01 -21.24
CA LYS A 576 21.33 -3.09 -20.83
C LYS A 576 21.48 -2.55 -19.41
N ALA A 577 22.29 -3.20 -18.56
CA ALA A 577 22.58 -2.74 -17.20
C ALA A 577 24.10 -2.50 -17.03
N SER A 578 24.83 -3.51 -16.58
CA SER A 578 26.31 -3.47 -16.57
C SER A 578 26.90 -4.86 -16.34
N PRO A 579 28.22 -5.08 -16.54
CA PRO A 579 28.87 -6.34 -16.19
C PRO A 579 28.69 -6.77 -14.72
N ARG A 580 28.42 -5.83 -13.82
CA ARG A 580 28.23 -6.08 -12.38
C ARG A 580 26.86 -6.64 -12.04
N HIS A 581 25.85 -6.44 -12.91
CA HIS A 581 24.51 -7.00 -12.77
C HIS A 581 24.41 -8.46 -13.24
N VAL A 582 25.48 -8.97 -13.89
CA VAL A 582 25.50 -10.34 -14.39
C VAL A 582 25.61 -11.31 -13.20
N PRO A 583 24.61 -12.18 -12.96
CA PRO A 583 24.64 -13.12 -11.86
C PRO A 583 25.74 -14.16 -12.01
N ASP A 584 26.29 -14.58 -10.88
CA ASP A 584 27.29 -15.65 -10.85
C ASP A 584 26.65 -16.99 -11.22
N LEU A 585 25.40 -17.22 -10.77
CA LEU A 585 24.63 -18.42 -11.07
C LEU A 585 23.19 -18.06 -11.44
N ILE A 586 22.63 -18.76 -12.44
CA ILE A 586 21.23 -18.67 -12.84
C ILE A 586 20.60 -20.04 -12.66
N ILE A 587 19.47 -20.12 -11.97
CA ILE A 587 18.79 -21.37 -11.63
C ILE A 587 17.31 -21.24 -12.00
N GLN A 588 16.77 -22.26 -12.68
CA GLN A 588 15.33 -22.37 -12.89
C GLN A 588 14.67 -22.82 -11.59
N ALA A 589 13.73 -22.01 -11.09
CA ALA A 589 12.88 -22.36 -9.98
C ALA A 589 11.51 -22.84 -10.48
N PRO A 590 10.89 -23.82 -9.83
CA PRO A 590 9.53 -24.24 -10.17
C PRO A 590 8.52 -23.13 -9.85
N GLU A 591 8.76 -22.38 -8.76
CA GLU A 591 7.94 -21.27 -8.27
C GLU A 591 8.78 -20.35 -7.41
N LEU A 592 8.48 -19.04 -7.40
CA LEU A 592 9.12 -18.07 -6.51
C LEU A 592 8.25 -17.81 -5.29
N PRO A 593 8.83 -17.69 -4.08
CA PRO A 593 8.06 -17.39 -2.87
C PRO A 593 7.56 -15.94 -2.91
N LYS A 594 6.27 -15.78 -2.58
CA LYS A 594 5.56 -14.51 -2.62
C LYS A 594 4.75 -14.28 -1.36
N THR A 595 4.59 -13.02 -1.02
CA THR A 595 3.57 -12.61 -0.05
C THR A 595 2.18 -12.80 -0.63
N LYS A 596 1.16 -12.79 0.21
CA LYS A 596 -0.25 -12.84 -0.21
C LYS A 596 -0.68 -11.62 -1.05
N SER A 597 0.04 -10.52 -0.98
CA SER A 597 -0.09 -9.37 -1.89
C SER A 597 0.74 -9.52 -3.18
N ASN A 598 1.19 -10.73 -3.51
CA ASN A 598 1.97 -11.08 -4.69
C ASN A 598 3.34 -10.38 -4.80
N LYS A 599 3.94 -9.97 -3.66
CA LYS A 599 5.31 -9.41 -3.64
C LYS A 599 6.32 -10.52 -3.48
N LEU A 600 7.40 -10.49 -4.24
CA LEU A 600 8.57 -11.37 -4.07
C LEU A 600 9.20 -11.18 -2.69
N VAL A 601 9.75 -12.24 -2.13
CA VAL A 601 10.32 -12.25 -0.78
C VAL A 601 11.79 -12.61 -0.83
N GLU A 602 12.61 -11.70 -1.40
CA GLU A 602 14.05 -11.87 -1.58
C GLU A 602 14.77 -12.20 -0.27
N ILE A 603 14.39 -11.51 0.81
CA ILE A 603 15.03 -11.69 2.13
C ILE A 603 14.82 -13.11 2.66
N ALA A 604 13.62 -13.68 2.49
CA ALA A 604 13.34 -15.05 2.94
C ALA A 604 14.20 -16.08 2.18
N VAL A 605 14.36 -15.90 0.86
CA VAL A 605 15.23 -16.75 0.05
C VAL A 605 16.69 -16.54 0.41
N ALA A 606 17.13 -15.28 0.56
CA ALA A 606 18.49 -14.95 0.96
C ALA A 606 18.84 -15.55 2.34
N ASP A 607 17.95 -15.45 3.32
CA ASP A 607 18.15 -16.07 4.64
C ASP A 607 18.27 -17.59 4.52
N LEU A 608 17.35 -18.22 3.79
CA LEU A 608 17.30 -19.67 3.65
C LEU A 608 18.56 -20.24 3.00
N ILE A 609 18.97 -19.68 1.82
CA ILE A 609 20.16 -20.18 1.13
C ILE A 609 21.47 -19.90 1.87
N ASN A 610 21.48 -18.93 2.79
CA ASN A 610 22.63 -18.65 3.67
C ASN A 610 22.55 -19.39 5.03
N GLY A 611 21.62 -20.36 5.20
CA GLY A 611 21.50 -21.16 6.40
C GLY A 611 20.94 -20.39 7.60
N ARG A 612 20.31 -19.25 7.36
CA ARG A 612 19.65 -18.46 8.39
C ARG A 612 18.18 -18.88 8.53
N LYS A 613 17.61 -18.68 9.72
CA LYS A 613 16.20 -18.98 9.96
C LYS A 613 15.31 -18.00 9.20
N VAL A 614 14.47 -18.52 8.30
CA VAL A 614 13.45 -17.72 7.61
C VAL A 614 12.40 -17.26 8.61
N ARG A 615 12.01 -15.99 8.48
CA ARG A 615 11.04 -15.34 9.36
C ARG A 615 9.74 -15.10 8.58
N ASN A 616 8.61 -15.06 9.26
CA ASN A 616 7.29 -14.79 8.66
C ASN A 616 6.87 -15.69 7.50
N ILE A 617 7.15 -16.98 7.60
CA ILE A 617 6.75 -18.00 6.59
C ILE A 617 5.23 -17.98 6.38
N ASP A 618 4.46 -17.80 7.44
CA ASP A 618 2.98 -17.77 7.40
C ASP A 618 2.40 -16.57 6.65
N GLY A 619 3.22 -15.55 6.38
CA GLY A 619 2.86 -14.40 5.54
C GLY A 619 2.96 -14.67 4.04
N LEU A 620 3.47 -15.85 3.65
CA LEU A 620 3.62 -16.23 2.25
C LEU A 620 2.32 -16.80 1.68
N ALA A 621 2.09 -16.54 0.41
CA ALA A 621 1.00 -17.16 -0.34
C ALA A 621 1.31 -18.64 -0.65
N ASN A 622 2.59 -18.94 -0.85
CA ASN A 622 3.10 -20.25 -1.26
C ASN A 622 4.31 -20.67 -0.40
N PRO A 623 4.14 -20.91 0.92
CA PRO A 623 5.25 -21.23 1.81
C PRO A 623 6.02 -22.50 1.41
N LEU A 624 5.35 -23.48 0.78
CA LEU A 624 6.00 -24.71 0.28
C LEU A 624 7.04 -24.43 -0.82
N ALA A 625 6.98 -23.29 -1.50
CA ALA A 625 8.01 -22.90 -2.44
C ALA A 625 9.39 -22.79 -1.77
N LEU A 626 9.46 -22.42 -0.48
CA LEU A 626 10.71 -22.31 0.27
C LEU A 626 11.43 -23.65 0.44
N ASP A 627 10.71 -24.79 0.50
CA ASP A 627 11.30 -26.10 0.69
C ASP A 627 12.23 -26.46 -0.47
N TRP A 628 11.91 -26.03 -1.68
CA TRP A 628 12.76 -26.22 -2.83
C TRP A 628 14.08 -25.44 -2.69
N PHE A 629 14.04 -24.18 -2.21
CA PHE A 629 15.25 -23.36 -2.04
C PHE A 629 16.17 -23.89 -0.93
N ALA A 630 15.62 -24.55 0.08
CA ALA A 630 16.39 -25.16 1.17
C ALA A 630 17.29 -26.31 0.68
N ASN A 631 16.93 -26.96 -0.41
CA ASN A 631 17.59 -28.15 -0.93
C ASN A 631 18.49 -27.90 -2.15
N ILE A 632 18.77 -26.64 -2.48
CA ILE A 632 19.61 -26.28 -3.64
C ILE A 632 21.08 -26.59 -3.34
N ASP A 633 21.72 -27.30 -4.27
CA ASP A 633 23.16 -27.52 -4.25
C ASP A 633 23.92 -26.32 -4.85
N PHE A 634 24.68 -25.64 -4.01
CA PHE A 634 25.53 -24.52 -4.40
C PHE A 634 27.01 -24.91 -4.59
N SER A 635 27.35 -26.20 -4.68
CA SER A 635 28.74 -26.67 -4.86
C SER A 635 29.41 -26.08 -6.11
N LYS A 636 28.65 -25.66 -7.13
CA LYS A 636 29.14 -24.99 -8.35
C LYS A 636 29.60 -23.55 -8.16
N LEU A 637 29.43 -22.98 -6.96
CA LEU A 637 29.86 -21.60 -6.63
C LEU A 637 31.20 -21.55 -5.89
N VAL A 638 31.71 -22.70 -5.47
CA VAL A 638 32.98 -22.86 -4.74
C VAL A 638 34.14 -23.00 -5.70
#